data_12a80b85955ba81799d980da397921cb
#
_entry.id   12a80b85955ba81799d980da397921cb
#
_cell.length_a   1.000
_cell.length_b   1.000
_cell.length_c   1.000
_cell.angle_alpha   90.00
_cell.angle_beta   90.00
_cell.angle_gamma   90.00
#
_symmetry.space_group_name_H-M   'P 1'
#
loop_
_entity.id
_entity.type
_entity.pdbx_description
1 polymer ?
#
loop_
_entity_poly.entity_id
_entity_poly.type
_entity_poly.pdbx_seq_one_letter_code
_entity_poly.pdbx_strand_id
1 'polypeptide(L)'
;MLESKGQPKFKKILGFMGKWFKRLLIFTVVAFGIAVLVGLGYVYNTLQSVPKVDVTKFEIKGNSNMYASDGSLIWSDTERRRDYIQYKDIPKDYVNLLTAVEDNDYFEHGGFSIKGTLNAVRTTIKEKVFKSGNSRGGSTLTQQLIKNQVFSQDAKDRTVTRKIKEIWLSMQLEANYSKEQIFEWYVNSIELGERSFGANTISLTYFGKPISELNTGSDEDLSKLAIIAGLGQAPSAYNLYDNPEAVDERRYEVLLSAVKHGKMTQEQMDRINKIPVTDGLKERFWRDEVVLDSMTKYSAHITAALKQVKQLGYDIEKTPLQIYTTLDKDATDKLQSIVDNAPDLRTDEQQVAATVIDNETGHVIAQVGGRYQNEPMSLNRAIQQNRSTGSSIKPLLDYAPAIEYLGYGTQTKISGAAYQYPGTNSVAYNYGGSVYGMTDIQTALRLSLNTTANRLLDEHIGSRLAKKFMSRMKDLDVKDTYGGSDALGLDMSTADLASGYAALARYGSYQQAQYVIALGFSDGSRKEIKFERTQAMLPSTAYILLKILEGVPKYSAQGAEIPEMAVAMKTGTVAYAKWMPDHAASDVWIAATTKSITTAIWSGYDIPEENHVWDNANTRHALVKQIMRTFASGRDTSEWSIPENVVQSGSGLSAQYYPTVTYKEPDYSLKSLYLSNNEHTFDSLYGDSKLKLKPYDKTRVDTKMKEYNEAVKWKEELSDEDKKVYNQMITGGVGSSNTVIPDDVYVNTTTSTENR
;
A
#
# COMPACT_ATOMS: atom_id res chain seq x y z
N MET A 1 -20.62 74.45 -69.11
CA MET A 1 -19.24 74.16 -68.59
C MET A 1 -19.32 73.94 -67.14
N LEU A 2 -19.28 72.68 -66.72
CA LEU A 2 -18.95 72.31 -65.35
C LEU A 2 -18.15 71.02 -65.42
N GLU A 3 -16.83 71.15 -65.33
CA GLU A 3 -15.89 70.05 -65.33
C GLU A 3 -15.96 69.27 -63.97
N SER A 4 -16.14 67.95 -64.10
CA SER A 4 -16.07 67.04 -62.98
C SER A 4 -14.61 66.77 -62.53
N LYS A 5 -14.15 67.37 -61.47
CA LYS A 5 -12.90 67.02 -60.74
C LYS A 5 -13.24 66.11 -59.57
N GLY A 6 -13.17 64.78 -59.73
CA GLY A 6 -13.47 63.87 -58.62
C GLY A 6 -12.89 62.47 -58.75
N GLN A 7 -11.74 62.20 -59.40
CA GLN A 7 -11.22 60.84 -59.50
C GLN A 7 -9.80 60.46 -59.07
N PRO A 8 -8.93 61.27 -58.48
CA PRO A 8 -7.60 60.76 -58.11
C PRO A 8 -7.49 60.22 -56.68
N LYS A 9 -8.41 60.54 -55.73
CA LYS A 9 -8.31 60.07 -54.35
C LYS A 9 -8.74 58.62 -54.15
N PHE A 10 -9.72 58.12 -54.86
CA PHE A 10 -10.26 56.78 -54.72
C PHE A 10 -9.27 55.68 -55.22
N LYS A 11 -8.56 55.91 -56.35
CA LYS A 11 -7.51 54.98 -56.84
C LYS A 11 -6.30 54.89 -55.88
N LYS A 12 -5.94 55.98 -55.17
CA LYS A 12 -4.84 55.99 -54.17
C LYS A 12 -5.26 55.22 -52.90
N ILE A 13 -6.51 55.31 -52.48
CA ILE A 13 -7.07 54.59 -51.33
C ILE A 13 -7.15 53.08 -51.67
N LEU A 14 -7.65 52.69 -52.85
CA LEU A 14 -7.68 51.28 -53.30
C LEU A 14 -6.26 50.69 -53.40
N GLY A 15 -5.28 51.44 -53.87
CA GLY A 15 -3.89 51.02 -53.97
C GLY A 15 -3.22 50.89 -52.59
N PHE A 16 -3.58 51.76 -51.66
CA PHE A 16 -3.13 51.64 -50.24
C PHE A 16 -3.77 50.44 -49.55
N MET A 17 -5.06 50.24 -49.68
CA MET A 17 -5.77 49.07 -49.13
C MET A 17 -5.22 47.74 -49.71
N GLY A 18 -4.93 47.72 -51.05
CA GLY A 18 -4.34 46.51 -51.68
C GLY A 18 -2.93 46.18 -51.13
N LYS A 19 -2.10 47.21 -50.86
CA LYS A 19 -0.79 46.98 -50.22
C LYS A 19 -0.90 46.54 -48.77
N TRP A 20 -1.87 47.06 -48.01
CA TRP A 20 -2.16 46.63 -46.62
C TRP A 20 -2.71 45.22 -46.59
N PHE A 21 -3.61 44.86 -47.48
CA PHE A 21 -4.16 43.51 -47.63
C PHE A 21 -3.07 42.46 -47.98
N LYS A 22 -2.15 42.81 -48.88
CA LYS A 22 -0.99 41.94 -49.19
C LYS A 22 -0.08 41.77 -47.98
N ARG A 23 0.20 42.82 -47.20
CA ARG A 23 1.02 42.73 -45.99
C ARG A 23 0.33 41.90 -44.91
N LEU A 24 -0.97 42.08 -44.73
CA LEU A 24 -1.77 41.30 -43.81
C LEU A 24 -1.78 39.82 -44.19
N LEU A 25 -1.95 39.51 -45.50
CA LEU A 25 -1.91 38.16 -46.01
C LEU A 25 -0.53 37.50 -45.77
N ILE A 26 0.56 38.21 -46.09
CA ILE A 26 1.92 37.74 -45.85
C ILE A 26 2.13 37.49 -44.36
N PHE A 27 1.72 38.44 -43.50
CA PHE A 27 1.81 38.28 -42.03
C PHE A 27 1.03 37.08 -41.55
N THR A 28 -0.20 36.87 -42.05
CA THR A 28 -1.03 35.72 -41.71
C THR A 28 -0.38 34.41 -42.15
N VAL A 29 0.20 34.36 -43.35
CA VAL A 29 0.90 33.16 -43.84
C VAL A 29 2.16 32.87 -43.02
N VAL A 30 2.95 33.91 -42.67
CA VAL A 30 4.15 33.75 -41.87
C VAL A 30 3.78 33.33 -40.41
N ALA A 31 2.78 33.97 -39.81
CA ALA A 31 2.28 33.60 -38.49
C ALA A 31 1.75 32.15 -38.47
N PHE A 32 1.03 31.74 -39.52
CA PHE A 32 0.57 30.38 -39.68
C PHE A 32 1.76 29.40 -39.82
N GLY A 33 2.78 29.74 -40.61
CA GLY A 33 3.99 28.93 -40.75
C GLY A 33 4.74 28.76 -39.45
N ILE A 34 4.89 29.84 -38.65
CA ILE A 34 5.50 29.77 -37.31
C ILE A 34 4.64 28.89 -36.38
N ALA A 35 3.33 29.05 -36.36
CA ALA A 35 2.43 28.23 -35.56
C ALA A 35 2.53 26.74 -35.92
N VAL A 36 2.66 26.40 -37.21
CA VAL A 36 2.89 25.02 -37.66
C VAL A 36 4.24 24.49 -37.14
N LEU A 37 5.31 25.27 -37.26
CA LEU A 37 6.64 24.85 -36.78
C LEU A 37 6.67 24.63 -35.25
N VAL A 38 6.04 25.52 -34.47
CA VAL A 38 5.88 25.37 -33.04
C VAL A 38 5.05 24.13 -32.71
N GLY A 39 3.96 23.87 -33.42
CA GLY A 39 3.12 22.69 -33.32
C GLY A 39 3.89 21.42 -33.64
N LEU A 40 4.71 21.39 -34.68
CA LEU A 40 5.56 20.23 -34.99
C LEU A 40 6.63 19.98 -33.93
N GLY A 41 7.25 21.05 -33.40
CA GLY A 41 8.20 20.95 -32.30
C GLY A 41 7.56 20.39 -31.03
N TYR A 42 6.34 20.81 -30.71
CA TYR A 42 5.56 20.27 -29.60
C TYR A 42 5.22 18.79 -29.80
N VAL A 43 4.80 18.38 -30.97
CA VAL A 43 4.53 16.98 -31.32
C VAL A 43 5.81 16.17 -31.20
N TYR A 44 6.93 16.62 -31.78
CA TYR A 44 8.22 15.95 -31.69
C TYR A 44 8.65 15.73 -30.24
N ASN A 45 8.59 16.76 -29.41
CA ASN A 45 8.93 16.66 -27.98
C ASN A 45 8.00 15.67 -27.23
N THR A 46 6.70 15.68 -27.56
CA THR A 46 5.72 14.76 -26.98
C THR A 46 6.05 13.30 -27.35
N LEU A 47 6.48 13.05 -28.57
CA LEU A 47 6.80 11.70 -29.04
C LEU A 47 8.07 11.12 -28.40
N GLN A 48 8.98 11.93 -27.88
CA GLN A 48 10.16 11.45 -27.14
C GLN A 48 9.80 10.74 -25.83
N SER A 49 8.62 11.01 -25.28
CA SER A 49 8.12 10.42 -24.02
C SER A 49 6.99 9.41 -24.23
N VAL A 50 6.91 8.80 -25.43
CA VAL A 50 5.92 7.76 -25.72
C VAL A 50 6.33 6.44 -25.01
N PRO A 51 5.45 5.79 -24.21
CA PRO A 51 5.74 4.50 -23.64
C PRO A 51 5.84 3.42 -24.71
N LYS A 52 6.64 2.38 -24.44
CA LYS A 52 6.62 1.18 -25.29
C LYS A 52 5.30 0.43 -25.09
N VAL A 53 4.66 0.00 -26.17
CA VAL A 53 3.48 -0.83 -26.10
C VAL A 53 3.91 -2.28 -25.84
N ASP A 54 3.47 -2.80 -24.73
CA ASP A 54 3.58 -4.22 -24.42
C ASP A 54 2.31 -4.93 -24.89
N VAL A 55 2.38 -5.56 -26.03
CA VAL A 55 1.20 -6.20 -26.68
C VAL A 55 0.71 -7.43 -25.92
N THR A 56 1.53 -8.03 -25.06
CA THR A 56 1.10 -9.14 -24.21
C THR A 56 -0.03 -8.72 -23.28
N LYS A 57 -0.13 -7.42 -22.97
CA LYS A 57 -1.23 -6.83 -22.19
C LYS A 57 -2.56 -6.76 -22.94
N PHE A 58 -2.56 -6.96 -24.25
CA PHE A 58 -3.80 -7.01 -25.03
C PHE A 58 -4.39 -8.42 -25.09
N GLU A 59 -3.55 -9.44 -24.90
CA GLU A 59 -3.98 -10.84 -24.87
C GLU A 59 -4.42 -11.27 -23.46
N ILE A 60 -5.37 -10.52 -22.90
CA ILE A 60 -5.88 -10.80 -21.55
C ILE A 60 -6.78 -12.04 -21.61
N LYS A 61 -6.22 -13.22 -21.34
CA LYS A 61 -6.95 -14.49 -21.32
C LYS A 61 -7.27 -14.92 -19.87
N GLY A 62 -8.55 -14.91 -19.52
CA GLY A 62 -9.05 -15.43 -18.25
C GLY A 62 -9.06 -14.42 -17.09
N ASN A 63 -9.42 -14.91 -15.93
CA ASN A 63 -9.54 -14.14 -14.69
C ASN A 63 -8.29 -14.30 -13.83
N SER A 64 -8.03 -13.30 -12.97
CA SER A 64 -7.08 -13.48 -11.89
C SER A 64 -7.67 -14.40 -10.83
N ASN A 65 -6.88 -15.37 -10.37
CA ASN A 65 -7.24 -16.29 -9.31
C ASN A 65 -6.19 -16.29 -8.21
N MET A 66 -6.61 -16.58 -6.99
CA MET A 66 -5.70 -16.69 -5.86
C MET A 66 -5.87 -18.03 -5.16
N TYR A 67 -4.75 -18.64 -4.82
CA TYR A 67 -4.69 -19.96 -4.23
C TYR A 67 -4.02 -19.91 -2.86
N ALA A 68 -4.57 -20.68 -1.92
CA ALA A 68 -3.94 -20.94 -0.63
C ALA A 68 -2.67 -21.80 -0.79
N SER A 69 -1.93 -22.00 0.29
CA SER A 69 -0.70 -22.81 0.31
C SER A 69 -0.94 -24.29 -0.05
N ASP A 70 -2.17 -24.79 0.14
CA ASP A 70 -2.59 -26.14 -0.24
C ASP A 70 -3.05 -26.25 -1.71
N GLY A 71 -3.00 -25.16 -2.47
CA GLY A 71 -3.43 -25.08 -3.87
C GLY A 71 -4.94 -24.92 -4.08
N SER A 72 -5.73 -24.81 -3.02
CA SER A 72 -7.17 -24.56 -3.15
C SER A 72 -7.45 -23.10 -3.55
N LEU A 73 -8.48 -22.91 -4.38
CA LEU A 73 -8.94 -21.59 -4.81
C LEU A 73 -9.59 -20.87 -3.62
N ILE A 74 -9.12 -19.65 -3.32
CA ILE A 74 -9.63 -18.81 -2.22
C ILE A 74 -10.24 -17.49 -2.70
N TRP A 75 -9.88 -17.05 -3.90
CA TRP A 75 -10.40 -15.85 -4.50
C TRP A 75 -10.31 -15.94 -6.03
N SER A 76 -11.29 -15.43 -6.69
CA SER A 76 -11.29 -15.25 -8.14
C SER A 76 -11.77 -13.84 -8.45
N ASP A 77 -11.17 -13.18 -9.42
CA ASP A 77 -11.67 -11.90 -9.97
C ASP A 77 -12.94 -12.15 -10.78
N THR A 78 -13.96 -12.74 -10.14
CA THR A 78 -15.28 -12.92 -10.73
C THR A 78 -16.02 -11.60 -10.87
N GLU A 79 -15.49 -10.53 -10.27
CA GLU A 79 -15.97 -9.17 -10.50
C GLU A 79 -15.60 -8.66 -11.90
N ARG A 80 -14.65 -9.34 -12.58
CA ARG A 80 -14.21 -9.02 -13.94
C ARG A 80 -14.15 -10.29 -14.77
N ARG A 81 -15.29 -10.69 -15.25
CA ARG A 81 -15.38 -11.86 -16.12
C ARG A 81 -14.71 -11.57 -17.45
N ARG A 82 -13.91 -12.53 -17.94
CA ARG A 82 -13.21 -12.47 -19.21
C ARG A 82 -13.23 -13.82 -19.90
N ASP A 83 -14.17 -14.00 -20.78
CA ASP A 83 -14.28 -15.17 -21.65
C ASP A 83 -13.77 -14.79 -23.03
N TYR A 84 -12.48 -15.07 -23.28
CA TYR A 84 -11.78 -14.66 -24.49
C TYR A 84 -12.34 -15.33 -25.71
N ILE A 85 -12.51 -14.57 -26.81
CA ILE A 85 -12.94 -15.08 -28.11
C ILE A 85 -11.92 -14.75 -29.20
N GLN A 86 -11.60 -15.73 -30.08
CA GLN A 86 -10.73 -15.50 -31.22
C GLN A 86 -11.51 -14.78 -32.33
N TYR A 87 -10.84 -13.97 -33.17
CA TYR A 87 -11.49 -13.24 -34.24
C TYR A 87 -12.31 -14.12 -35.20
N LYS A 88 -11.79 -15.31 -35.53
CA LYS A 88 -12.46 -16.27 -36.39
C LYS A 88 -13.84 -16.74 -35.90
N ASP A 89 -14.05 -16.67 -34.58
CA ASP A 89 -15.26 -17.13 -33.90
C ASP A 89 -16.23 -15.97 -33.60
N ILE A 90 -15.84 -14.72 -33.90
CA ILE A 90 -16.68 -13.53 -33.75
C ILE A 90 -17.68 -13.47 -34.91
N PRO A 91 -19.00 -13.35 -34.67
CA PRO A 91 -20.00 -13.21 -35.73
C PRO A 91 -19.70 -12.00 -36.62
N LYS A 92 -19.77 -12.22 -37.96
CA LYS A 92 -19.56 -11.18 -38.93
C LYS A 92 -20.53 -10.00 -38.76
N ASP A 93 -21.75 -10.30 -38.36
CA ASP A 93 -22.77 -9.27 -38.10
C ASP A 93 -22.39 -8.40 -36.90
N TYR A 94 -21.77 -8.95 -35.86
CA TYR A 94 -21.22 -8.16 -34.75
C TYR A 94 -20.10 -7.23 -35.20
N VAL A 95 -19.17 -7.73 -36.06
CA VAL A 95 -18.11 -6.89 -36.67
C VAL A 95 -18.70 -5.74 -37.42
N ASN A 96 -19.75 -6.01 -38.25
CA ASN A 96 -20.44 -5.00 -39.04
C ASN A 96 -21.14 -3.95 -38.16
N LEU A 97 -21.87 -4.37 -37.14
CA LEU A 97 -22.60 -3.50 -36.21
C LEU A 97 -21.65 -2.61 -35.40
N LEU A 98 -20.62 -3.21 -34.82
CA LEU A 98 -19.65 -2.48 -34.01
C LEU A 98 -18.86 -1.47 -34.84
N THR A 99 -18.33 -1.88 -35.98
CA THR A 99 -17.61 -0.96 -36.86
C THR A 99 -18.52 0.15 -37.37
N ALA A 100 -19.76 -0.15 -37.76
CA ALA A 100 -20.71 0.86 -38.23
C ALA A 100 -20.96 1.97 -37.21
N VAL A 101 -21.02 1.65 -35.92
CA VAL A 101 -21.32 2.64 -34.87
C VAL A 101 -20.09 3.33 -34.33
N GLU A 102 -18.94 2.63 -34.18
CA GLU A 102 -17.74 3.15 -33.53
C GLU A 102 -16.68 3.64 -34.56
N ASP A 103 -16.47 2.93 -35.67
CA ASP A 103 -15.36 3.19 -36.58
C ASP A 103 -15.65 2.62 -37.98
N ASN A 104 -16.51 3.27 -38.74
CA ASN A 104 -17.01 2.72 -40.01
C ASN A 104 -15.91 2.43 -41.04
N ASP A 105 -14.85 3.21 -41.03
CA ASP A 105 -13.72 3.09 -41.98
C ASP A 105 -12.59 2.20 -41.32
N TYR A 106 -12.89 1.37 -40.33
CA TYR A 106 -11.92 0.60 -39.54
C TYR A 106 -10.94 -0.19 -40.38
N PHE A 107 -11.43 -0.90 -41.39
CA PHE A 107 -10.61 -1.73 -42.28
C PHE A 107 -9.86 -0.93 -43.38
N GLU A 108 -10.07 0.39 -43.48
CA GLU A 108 -9.50 1.24 -44.54
C GLU A 108 -8.34 2.12 -44.08
N HIS A 109 -8.34 2.55 -42.79
CA HIS A 109 -7.31 3.46 -42.28
C HIS A 109 -6.18 2.73 -41.53
N GLY A 110 -5.04 3.40 -41.29
CA GLY A 110 -3.87 2.90 -40.55
C GLY A 110 -3.81 3.47 -39.12
N GLY A 111 -4.80 3.19 -38.26
CA GLY A 111 -4.84 3.62 -36.85
C GLY A 111 -5.37 5.02 -36.57
N PHE A 112 -5.51 5.83 -37.63
CA PHE A 112 -6.01 7.20 -37.52
C PHE A 112 -6.89 7.53 -38.72
N SER A 113 -8.12 7.99 -38.47
CA SER A 113 -9.06 8.44 -39.51
C SER A 113 -9.06 9.97 -39.62
N ILE A 114 -8.52 10.50 -40.72
CA ILE A 114 -8.55 11.94 -41.02
C ILE A 114 -10.00 12.41 -41.16
N LYS A 115 -10.84 11.65 -41.87
CA LYS A 115 -12.27 11.95 -42.06
C LYS A 115 -13.01 11.99 -40.70
N GLY A 116 -12.78 10.99 -39.87
CA GLY A 116 -13.37 10.91 -38.49
C GLY A 116 -12.98 12.10 -37.66
N THR A 117 -11.71 12.46 -37.65
CA THR A 117 -11.19 13.60 -36.86
C THR A 117 -11.74 14.94 -37.36
N LEU A 118 -11.78 15.18 -38.66
CA LEU A 118 -12.35 16.41 -39.24
C LEU A 118 -13.85 16.51 -38.95
N ASN A 119 -14.58 15.41 -38.99
CA ASN A 119 -16.01 15.38 -38.63
C ASN A 119 -16.21 15.66 -37.13
N ALA A 120 -15.38 15.10 -36.24
CA ALA A 120 -15.44 15.37 -34.82
C ALA A 120 -15.16 16.86 -34.52
N VAL A 121 -14.13 17.46 -35.14
CA VAL A 121 -13.84 18.88 -35.01
C VAL A 121 -15.01 19.73 -35.47
N ARG A 122 -15.57 19.43 -36.66
CA ARG A 122 -16.74 20.12 -37.18
C ARG A 122 -17.97 20.03 -36.25
N THR A 123 -18.21 18.86 -35.67
CA THR A 123 -19.33 18.63 -34.76
C THR A 123 -19.11 19.39 -33.44
N THR A 124 -17.91 19.36 -32.88
CA THR A 124 -17.54 20.10 -31.66
C THR A 124 -17.68 21.62 -31.87
N ILE A 125 -17.29 22.13 -33.02
CA ILE A 125 -17.48 23.56 -33.37
C ILE A 125 -18.97 23.88 -33.46
N LYS A 126 -19.76 23.05 -34.13
CA LYS A 126 -21.23 23.23 -34.21
C LYS A 126 -21.88 23.23 -32.81
N GLU A 127 -21.49 22.30 -31.96
CA GLU A 127 -22.02 22.18 -30.59
C GLU A 127 -21.68 23.41 -29.74
N LYS A 128 -20.42 23.86 -29.78
CA LYS A 128 -19.97 25.03 -29.01
C LYS A 128 -20.55 26.37 -29.53
N VAL A 129 -20.71 26.48 -30.84
CA VAL A 129 -21.18 27.73 -31.46
C VAL A 129 -22.72 27.77 -31.55
N PHE A 130 -23.37 26.65 -31.84
CA PHE A 130 -24.80 26.62 -32.13
C PHE A 130 -25.64 25.88 -31.07
N LYS A 131 -25.01 25.36 -30.00
CA LYS A 131 -25.66 24.59 -28.92
C LYS A 131 -26.58 23.46 -29.42
N SER A 132 -26.24 22.88 -30.55
CA SER A 132 -27.05 21.86 -31.25
C SER A 132 -26.16 20.74 -31.75
N GLY A 133 -26.40 19.52 -31.28
CA GLY A 133 -25.79 18.27 -31.77
C GLY A 133 -25.23 17.38 -30.68
N ASN A 134 -25.41 16.07 -30.80
CA ASN A 134 -24.71 15.07 -29.98
C ASN A 134 -23.27 14.91 -30.53
N SER A 135 -22.27 15.16 -29.71
CA SER A 135 -20.84 15.01 -30.05
C SER A 135 -20.54 13.52 -30.28
N ARG A 136 -20.43 13.08 -31.52
CA ARG A 136 -19.87 11.75 -31.85
C ARG A 136 -18.35 11.81 -31.73
N GLY A 137 -17.77 10.88 -30.97
CA GLY A 137 -16.31 10.73 -30.86
C GLY A 137 -15.66 10.39 -32.19
N GLY A 138 -14.55 11.04 -32.53
CA GLY A 138 -13.78 10.76 -33.77
C GLY A 138 -12.57 9.85 -33.51
N SER A 139 -12.57 9.06 -32.46
CA SER A 139 -11.48 8.11 -32.16
C SER A 139 -11.73 6.77 -32.83
N THR A 140 -10.68 6.20 -33.42
CA THR A 140 -10.76 4.85 -34.01
C THR A 140 -10.80 3.77 -32.94
N LEU A 141 -11.22 2.54 -33.27
CA LEU A 141 -11.18 1.38 -32.35
C LEU A 141 -9.77 1.14 -31.82
N THR A 142 -8.76 1.27 -32.68
CA THR A 142 -7.35 1.14 -32.30
C THR A 142 -6.94 2.20 -31.26
N GLN A 143 -7.40 3.46 -31.43
CA GLN A 143 -7.16 4.52 -30.44
C GLN A 143 -7.87 4.25 -29.11
N GLN A 144 -9.06 3.68 -29.15
CA GLN A 144 -9.80 3.28 -27.95
C GLN A 144 -9.08 2.14 -27.23
N LEU A 145 -8.56 1.14 -27.95
CA LEU A 145 -7.75 0.06 -27.39
C LEU A 145 -6.51 0.61 -26.68
N ILE A 146 -5.71 1.44 -27.37
CA ILE A 146 -4.52 2.09 -26.80
C ILE A 146 -4.89 2.94 -25.56
N LYS A 147 -5.95 3.74 -25.65
CA LYS A 147 -6.42 4.56 -24.54
C LYS A 147 -6.72 3.69 -23.30
N ASN A 148 -7.42 2.58 -23.48
CA ASN A 148 -7.90 1.75 -22.40
C ASN A 148 -6.80 0.87 -21.78
N GLN A 149 -5.80 0.45 -22.57
CA GLN A 149 -4.79 -0.52 -22.12
C GLN A 149 -3.44 0.12 -21.76
N VAL A 150 -3.11 1.29 -22.33
CA VAL A 150 -1.79 1.91 -22.16
C VAL A 150 -1.84 3.14 -21.24
N PHE A 151 -2.97 3.86 -21.22
CA PHE A 151 -3.10 5.10 -20.45
C PHE A 151 -4.08 4.96 -19.29
N SER A 152 -3.88 5.76 -18.24
CA SER A 152 -4.84 5.91 -17.13
C SER A 152 -6.18 6.47 -17.66
N GLN A 153 -7.29 5.99 -17.08
CA GLN A 153 -8.63 6.50 -17.40
C GLN A 153 -9.00 7.77 -16.57
N ASP A 154 -8.12 8.25 -15.71
CA ASP A 154 -8.37 9.43 -14.89
C ASP A 154 -8.69 10.65 -15.74
N ALA A 155 -9.72 11.39 -15.33
CA ALA A 155 -10.18 12.58 -16.04
C ALA A 155 -9.09 13.68 -16.13
N LYS A 156 -8.18 13.73 -15.16
CA LYS A 156 -7.04 14.66 -15.09
C LYS A 156 -6.03 14.43 -16.21
N ASP A 157 -5.95 13.21 -16.76
CA ASP A 157 -5.02 12.84 -17.82
C ASP A 157 -5.54 13.08 -19.25
N ARG A 158 -6.76 13.62 -19.39
CA ARG A 158 -7.35 13.95 -20.71
C ARG A 158 -6.72 15.18 -21.32
N THR A 159 -5.49 15.03 -21.82
CA THR A 159 -4.69 16.11 -22.42
C THR A 159 -4.48 15.95 -23.90
N VAL A 160 -4.17 17.07 -24.58
CA VAL A 160 -3.77 17.05 -26.00
C VAL A 160 -2.51 16.18 -26.19
N THR A 161 -1.58 16.26 -25.25
CA THR A 161 -0.36 15.44 -25.22
C THR A 161 -0.69 13.94 -25.25
N ARG A 162 -1.62 13.48 -24.42
CA ARG A 162 -2.07 12.09 -24.43
C ARG A 162 -2.68 11.72 -25.79
N LYS A 163 -3.52 12.56 -26.36
CA LYS A 163 -4.16 12.26 -27.65
C LYS A 163 -3.15 12.13 -28.80
N ILE A 164 -2.08 12.93 -28.80
CA ILE A 164 -0.97 12.78 -29.75
C ILE A 164 -0.30 11.41 -29.59
N LYS A 165 -0.02 11.00 -28.34
CA LYS A 165 0.56 9.69 -28.05
C LYS A 165 -0.36 8.54 -28.44
N GLU A 166 -1.67 8.64 -28.17
CA GLU A 166 -2.67 7.65 -28.59
C GLU A 166 -2.66 7.44 -30.11
N ILE A 167 -2.70 8.52 -30.88
CA ILE A 167 -2.68 8.47 -32.35
C ILE A 167 -1.40 7.79 -32.84
N TRP A 168 -0.25 8.22 -32.31
CA TRP A 168 1.04 7.66 -32.72
C TRP A 168 1.15 6.17 -32.44
N LEU A 169 0.78 5.76 -31.22
CA LEU A 169 0.80 4.36 -30.83
C LEU A 169 -0.18 3.51 -31.63
N SER A 170 -1.34 4.05 -31.99
CA SER A 170 -2.33 3.36 -32.82
C SER A 170 -1.80 3.14 -34.24
N MET A 171 -1.11 4.12 -34.82
CA MET A 171 -0.46 3.96 -36.12
C MET A 171 0.68 2.91 -36.07
N GLN A 172 1.47 2.90 -35.00
CA GLN A 172 2.52 1.88 -34.80
C GLN A 172 1.92 0.48 -34.63
N LEU A 173 0.82 0.36 -33.89
CA LEU A 173 0.15 -0.92 -33.65
C LEU A 173 -0.34 -1.49 -34.99
N GLU A 174 -1.02 -0.69 -35.82
CA GLU A 174 -1.54 -1.10 -37.13
C GLU A 174 -0.46 -1.33 -38.18
N ALA A 175 0.73 -0.76 -37.99
CA ALA A 175 1.87 -1.05 -38.88
C ALA A 175 2.47 -2.46 -38.58
N ASN A 176 2.23 -3.04 -37.40
CA ASN A 176 2.86 -4.29 -36.96
C ASN A 176 1.87 -5.46 -36.82
N TYR A 177 0.57 -5.20 -36.69
CA TYR A 177 -0.46 -6.22 -36.42
C TYR A 177 -1.64 -6.06 -37.39
N SER A 178 -2.31 -7.19 -37.70
CA SER A 178 -3.44 -7.17 -38.63
C SER A 178 -4.68 -6.49 -37.98
N LYS A 179 -5.59 -6.03 -38.80
CA LYS A 179 -6.87 -5.47 -38.38
C LYS A 179 -7.69 -6.46 -37.55
N GLU A 180 -7.68 -7.72 -37.96
CA GLU A 180 -8.37 -8.80 -37.27
C GLU A 180 -7.80 -9.01 -35.88
N GLN A 181 -6.47 -9.00 -35.75
CA GLN A 181 -5.81 -9.17 -34.46
C GLN A 181 -6.07 -7.98 -33.51
N ILE A 182 -6.04 -6.76 -34.00
CA ILE A 182 -6.34 -5.55 -33.21
C ILE A 182 -7.83 -5.53 -32.85
N PHE A 183 -8.72 -5.97 -33.72
CA PHE A 183 -10.15 -6.08 -33.44
C PHE A 183 -10.41 -7.13 -32.35
N GLU A 184 -9.74 -8.30 -32.44
CA GLU A 184 -9.79 -9.34 -31.41
C GLU A 184 -9.40 -8.79 -30.04
N TRP A 185 -8.28 -8.08 -29.94
CA TRP A 185 -7.86 -7.46 -28.70
C TRP A 185 -8.86 -6.42 -28.16
N TYR A 186 -9.42 -5.60 -29.05
CA TYR A 186 -10.43 -4.62 -28.67
C TYR A 186 -11.67 -5.30 -28.07
N VAL A 187 -12.23 -6.24 -28.80
CA VAL A 187 -13.46 -6.95 -28.41
C VAL A 187 -13.33 -7.70 -27.09
N ASN A 188 -12.12 -8.18 -26.76
CA ASN A 188 -11.86 -8.88 -25.51
C ASN A 188 -11.49 -7.95 -24.33
N SER A 189 -11.10 -6.70 -24.60
CA SER A 189 -10.57 -5.80 -23.56
C SER A 189 -11.53 -4.71 -23.10
N ILE A 190 -12.61 -4.48 -23.85
CA ILE A 190 -13.56 -3.42 -23.52
C ILE A 190 -14.49 -3.83 -22.39
N GLU A 191 -14.70 -2.95 -21.41
CA GLU A 191 -15.73 -3.12 -20.38
C GLU A 191 -17.12 -2.83 -20.98
N LEU A 192 -18.06 -3.74 -20.75
CA LEU A 192 -19.42 -3.69 -21.34
C LEU A 192 -20.54 -3.70 -20.28
N GLY A 193 -20.22 -3.41 -19.03
CA GLY A 193 -21.16 -3.44 -17.91
C GLY A 193 -21.18 -4.80 -17.19
N GLU A 194 -21.89 -4.89 -16.07
CA GLU A 194 -21.94 -6.09 -15.22
C GLU A 194 -20.56 -6.68 -14.92
N ARG A 195 -19.55 -5.81 -14.81
CA ARG A 195 -18.15 -6.20 -14.61
C ARG A 195 -17.63 -7.19 -15.67
N SER A 196 -18.27 -7.21 -16.85
CA SER A 196 -17.92 -8.06 -17.96
C SER A 196 -16.97 -7.34 -18.93
N PHE A 197 -15.79 -7.93 -19.11
CA PHE A 197 -14.81 -7.49 -20.08
C PHE A 197 -14.86 -8.38 -21.29
N GLY A 198 -15.15 -7.78 -22.44
CA GLY A 198 -15.28 -8.44 -23.73
C GLY A 198 -16.71 -8.85 -24.08
N ALA A 199 -16.93 -8.86 -25.41
CA ALA A 199 -18.24 -9.12 -26.01
C ALA A 199 -18.75 -10.54 -25.72
N ASN A 200 -17.87 -11.54 -25.64
CA ASN A 200 -18.25 -12.89 -25.32
C ASN A 200 -18.76 -13.00 -23.87
N THR A 201 -18.06 -12.34 -22.95
CA THR A 201 -18.41 -12.37 -21.53
C THR A 201 -19.76 -11.73 -21.26
N ILE A 202 -20.05 -10.57 -21.85
CA ILE A 202 -21.35 -9.92 -21.65
C ILE A 202 -22.49 -10.69 -22.34
N SER A 203 -22.21 -11.36 -23.47
CA SER A 203 -23.16 -12.25 -24.13
C SER A 203 -23.57 -13.43 -23.22
N LEU A 204 -22.59 -14.06 -22.58
CA LEU A 204 -22.83 -15.09 -21.58
C LEU A 204 -23.59 -14.56 -20.38
N THR A 205 -23.28 -13.34 -19.92
CA THR A 205 -23.92 -12.72 -18.76
C THR A 205 -25.37 -12.40 -19.04
N TYR A 206 -25.69 -11.75 -20.13
CA TYR A 206 -27.05 -11.33 -20.45
C TYR A 206 -27.91 -12.43 -21.05
N PHE A 207 -27.34 -13.25 -21.95
CA PHE A 207 -28.10 -14.18 -22.76
C PHE A 207 -27.79 -15.65 -22.51
N GLY A 208 -26.80 -15.95 -21.64
CA GLY A 208 -26.38 -17.32 -21.32
C GLY A 208 -25.79 -18.10 -22.51
N LYS A 209 -25.37 -17.40 -23.57
CA LYS A 209 -24.79 -17.96 -24.78
C LYS A 209 -23.48 -17.24 -25.14
N PRO A 210 -22.45 -17.97 -25.58
CA PRO A 210 -21.29 -17.32 -26.17
C PRO A 210 -21.70 -16.53 -27.41
N ILE A 211 -21.03 -15.40 -27.65
CA ILE A 211 -21.38 -14.54 -28.79
C ILE A 211 -21.26 -15.27 -30.15
N SER A 212 -20.38 -16.28 -30.25
CA SER A 212 -20.23 -17.12 -31.45
C SER A 212 -21.49 -17.90 -31.81
N GLU A 213 -22.37 -18.18 -30.85
CA GLU A 213 -23.65 -18.84 -31.07
C GLU A 213 -24.76 -17.89 -31.52
N LEU A 214 -24.56 -16.57 -31.41
CA LEU A 214 -25.44 -15.53 -31.97
C LEU A 214 -25.12 -15.28 -33.45
N ASN A 215 -25.04 -16.32 -34.25
CA ASN A 215 -24.61 -16.30 -35.65
C ASN A 215 -25.62 -16.94 -36.60
N THR A 216 -26.90 -16.96 -36.20
CA THR A 216 -27.95 -17.59 -37.05
C THR A 216 -28.47 -16.65 -38.13
N GLY A 217 -28.17 -15.35 -38.06
CA GLY A 217 -28.71 -14.30 -38.93
C GLY A 217 -30.19 -14.00 -38.64
N SER A 218 -30.77 -14.52 -37.56
CA SER A 218 -32.11 -14.21 -37.12
C SER A 218 -32.22 -12.75 -36.61
N ASP A 219 -33.42 -12.18 -36.67
CA ASP A 219 -33.67 -10.82 -36.15
C ASP A 219 -33.43 -10.76 -34.64
N GLU A 220 -33.65 -11.87 -33.90
CA GLU A 220 -33.38 -11.99 -32.45
C GLU A 220 -31.87 -11.96 -32.15
N ASP A 221 -31.05 -12.69 -32.90
CA ASP A 221 -29.60 -12.68 -32.75
C ASP A 221 -29.01 -11.32 -33.12
N LEU A 222 -29.47 -10.73 -34.21
CA LEU A 222 -29.08 -9.40 -34.65
C LEU A 222 -29.43 -8.32 -33.59
N SER A 223 -30.58 -8.43 -32.94
CA SER A 223 -30.96 -7.59 -31.81
C SER A 223 -29.95 -7.68 -30.66
N LYS A 224 -29.59 -8.90 -30.23
CA LYS A 224 -28.61 -9.14 -29.16
C LYS A 224 -27.22 -8.62 -29.52
N LEU A 225 -26.76 -8.88 -30.74
CA LEU A 225 -25.48 -8.36 -31.24
C LEU A 225 -25.46 -6.83 -31.28
N ALA A 226 -26.57 -6.17 -31.65
CA ALA A 226 -26.69 -4.72 -31.69
C ALA A 226 -26.66 -4.12 -30.25
N ILE A 227 -27.30 -4.79 -29.28
CA ILE A 227 -27.20 -4.43 -27.87
C ILE A 227 -25.74 -4.45 -27.45
N ILE A 228 -25.04 -5.60 -27.60
CA ILE A 228 -23.63 -5.77 -27.19
C ILE A 228 -22.73 -4.72 -27.84
N ALA A 229 -22.91 -4.44 -29.13
CA ALA A 229 -22.13 -3.43 -29.87
C ALA A 229 -22.34 -2.00 -29.32
N GLY A 230 -23.50 -1.73 -28.72
CA GLY A 230 -23.84 -0.42 -28.19
C GLY A 230 -23.29 -0.12 -26.78
N LEU A 231 -23.00 -1.12 -25.96
CA LEU A 231 -22.69 -0.97 -24.53
C LEU A 231 -21.41 -0.18 -24.24
N GLY A 232 -20.39 -0.34 -25.12
CA GLY A 232 -19.04 0.18 -24.87
C GLY A 232 -18.92 1.70 -24.75
N GLN A 233 -19.92 2.47 -25.19
CA GLN A 233 -19.93 3.93 -25.09
C GLN A 233 -20.07 4.42 -23.64
N ALA A 234 -20.96 3.81 -22.87
CA ALA A 234 -21.25 4.17 -21.47
C ALA A 234 -21.79 2.95 -20.70
N PRO A 235 -20.94 1.99 -20.33
CA PRO A 235 -21.37 0.70 -19.77
C PRO A 235 -22.23 0.81 -18.52
N SER A 236 -21.98 1.81 -17.68
CA SER A 236 -22.78 2.04 -16.46
C SER A 236 -24.16 2.64 -16.76
N ALA A 237 -24.32 3.35 -17.88
CA ALA A 237 -25.61 3.93 -18.28
C ALA A 237 -26.46 2.92 -19.09
N TYR A 238 -25.79 2.04 -19.84
CA TYR A 238 -26.45 1.05 -20.71
C TYR A 238 -26.43 -0.33 -20.06
N ASN A 239 -27.05 -0.44 -18.88
CA ASN A 239 -27.18 -1.70 -18.16
C ASN A 239 -28.56 -2.33 -18.44
N LEU A 240 -28.57 -3.54 -19.00
CA LEU A 240 -29.80 -4.19 -19.42
C LEU A 240 -30.72 -4.61 -18.26
N TYR A 241 -30.17 -4.84 -17.06
CA TYR A 241 -30.96 -5.14 -15.87
C TYR A 241 -31.53 -3.88 -15.20
N ASP A 242 -30.77 -2.79 -15.22
CA ASP A 242 -31.11 -1.60 -14.43
C ASP A 242 -31.77 -0.50 -15.27
N ASN A 243 -31.48 -0.44 -16.60
CA ASN A 243 -31.94 0.63 -17.48
C ASN A 243 -32.21 0.14 -18.91
N PRO A 244 -33.16 -0.80 -19.13
CA PRO A 244 -33.46 -1.39 -20.43
C PRO A 244 -33.92 -0.35 -21.48
N GLU A 245 -34.58 0.72 -21.06
CA GLU A 245 -35.02 1.78 -21.97
C GLU A 245 -33.85 2.50 -22.63
N ALA A 246 -32.83 2.86 -21.87
CA ALA A 246 -31.61 3.48 -22.42
C ALA A 246 -30.85 2.52 -23.34
N VAL A 247 -30.87 1.21 -23.02
CA VAL A 247 -30.28 0.19 -23.89
C VAL A 247 -31.04 0.08 -25.20
N ASP A 248 -32.36 0.18 -25.17
CA ASP A 248 -33.21 0.15 -26.36
C ASP A 248 -32.94 1.37 -27.30
N GLU A 249 -32.84 2.57 -26.71
CA GLU A 249 -32.43 3.77 -27.45
C GLU A 249 -31.05 3.60 -28.08
N ARG A 250 -30.10 3.02 -27.35
CA ARG A 250 -28.74 2.79 -27.84
C ARG A 250 -28.72 1.71 -28.93
N ARG A 251 -29.47 0.61 -28.77
CA ARG A 251 -29.66 -0.41 -29.82
C ARG A 251 -30.17 0.22 -31.12
N TYR A 252 -31.20 1.08 -31.03
CA TYR A 252 -31.73 1.82 -32.17
C TYR A 252 -30.65 2.65 -32.86
N GLU A 253 -29.77 3.36 -32.13
CA GLU A 253 -28.66 4.11 -32.71
C GLU A 253 -27.67 3.22 -33.47
N VAL A 254 -27.34 2.04 -32.95
CA VAL A 254 -26.46 1.04 -33.55
C VAL A 254 -27.05 0.56 -34.89
N LEU A 255 -28.33 0.16 -34.87
CA LEU A 255 -29.05 -0.31 -36.06
C LEU A 255 -29.17 0.78 -37.11
N LEU A 256 -29.52 2.01 -36.74
CA LEU A 256 -29.58 3.16 -37.62
C LEU A 256 -28.22 3.45 -38.28
N SER A 257 -27.13 3.31 -37.49
CA SER A 257 -25.78 3.46 -38.05
C SER A 257 -25.46 2.37 -39.07
N ALA A 258 -25.85 1.12 -38.80
CA ALA A 258 -25.68 0.01 -39.72
C ALA A 258 -26.44 0.21 -41.02
N VAL A 259 -27.67 0.70 -40.98
CA VAL A 259 -28.47 1.05 -42.19
C VAL A 259 -27.79 2.17 -42.96
N LYS A 260 -27.38 3.24 -42.30
CA LYS A 260 -26.70 4.40 -42.91
C LYS A 260 -25.43 4.00 -43.67
N HIS A 261 -24.70 3.01 -43.17
CA HIS A 261 -23.43 2.53 -43.74
C HIS A 261 -23.61 1.28 -44.66
N GLY A 262 -24.86 0.92 -44.99
CA GLY A 262 -25.18 -0.17 -45.92
C GLY A 262 -24.83 -1.57 -45.41
N LYS A 263 -24.75 -1.73 -44.06
CA LYS A 263 -24.49 -3.02 -43.39
C LYS A 263 -25.78 -3.77 -43.04
N MET A 264 -26.93 -3.10 -43.12
CA MET A 264 -28.28 -3.62 -42.82
C MET A 264 -29.31 -2.90 -43.69
N THR A 265 -30.45 -3.55 -44.01
CA THR A 265 -31.56 -2.87 -44.67
C THR A 265 -32.49 -2.19 -43.69
N GLN A 266 -33.26 -1.20 -44.16
CA GLN A 266 -34.26 -0.54 -43.32
C GLN A 266 -35.34 -1.53 -42.83
N GLU A 267 -35.76 -2.45 -43.69
CA GLU A 267 -36.78 -3.46 -43.36
C GLU A 267 -36.29 -4.41 -42.25
N GLN A 268 -34.98 -4.79 -42.24
CA GLN A 268 -34.41 -5.57 -41.14
C GLN A 268 -34.42 -4.79 -39.85
N MET A 269 -33.96 -3.53 -39.84
CA MET A 269 -34.03 -2.65 -38.69
C MET A 269 -35.45 -2.52 -38.15
N ASP A 270 -36.45 -2.30 -39.00
CA ASP A 270 -37.84 -2.14 -38.58
C ASP A 270 -38.43 -3.42 -37.94
N ARG A 271 -37.95 -4.62 -38.33
CA ARG A 271 -38.33 -5.88 -37.69
C ARG A 271 -37.64 -6.04 -36.34
N ILE A 272 -36.34 -5.79 -36.26
CA ILE A 272 -35.55 -5.91 -35.05
C ILE A 272 -36.05 -4.96 -33.96
N ASN A 273 -36.45 -3.74 -34.30
CA ASN A 273 -36.97 -2.75 -33.33
C ASN A 273 -38.30 -3.18 -32.70
N LYS A 274 -39.01 -4.19 -33.22
CA LYS A 274 -40.20 -4.75 -32.60
C LYS A 274 -39.91 -5.79 -31.54
N ILE A 275 -38.68 -6.28 -31.47
CA ILE A 275 -38.26 -7.27 -30.48
C ILE A 275 -37.95 -6.53 -29.18
N PRO A 276 -38.51 -6.97 -28.04
CA PRO A 276 -38.17 -6.38 -26.74
C PRO A 276 -36.67 -6.47 -26.50
N VAL A 277 -36.05 -5.42 -25.97
CA VAL A 277 -34.61 -5.38 -25.69
C VAL A 277 -34.21 -6.41 -24.62
N THR A 278 -35.14 -6.83 -23.79
CA THR A 278 -34.99 -7.86 -22.74
C THR A 278 -35.23 -9.29 -23.25
N ASP A 279 -35.46 -9.49 -24.57
CA ASP A 279 -35.69 -10.83 -25.09
C ASP A 279 -34.52 -11.76 -24.86
N GLY A 280 -34.77 -12.89 -24.19
CA GLY A 280 -33.77 -13.89 -23.84
C GLY A 280 -32.82 -13.47 -22.71
N LEU A 281 -33.09 -12.35 -22.02
CA LEU A 281 -32.31 -11.92 -20.85
C LEU A 281 -32.41 -12.97 -19.74
N LYS A 282 -31.24 -13.39 -19.23
CA LYS A 282 -31.12 -14.31 -18.12
C LYS A 282 -31.24 -13.59 -16.79
N GLU A 283 -31.54 -14.34 -15.74
CA GLU A 283 -31.45 -13.83 -14.38
C GLU A 283 -30.06 -13.30 -14.09
N ARG A 284 -29.98 -12.22 -13.29
CA ARG A 284 -28.70 -11.62 -12.93
C ARG A 284 -27.88 -12.62 -12.13
N PHE A 285 -26.70 -12.98 -12.64
CA PHE A 285 -25.83 -13.98 -12.03
C PHE A 285 -25.25 -13.47 -10.70
N TRP A 286 -25.40 -14.29 -9.65
CA TRP A 286 -24.76 -14.08 -8.37
C TRP A 286 -23.55 -15.03 -8.22
N ARG A 287 -22.58 -14.63 -7.40
CA ARG A 287 -21.27 -15.27 -7.22
C ARG A 287 -21.39 -16.75 -6.83
N ASP A 288 -20.36 -17.54 -7.20
CA ASP A 288 -20.15 -18.88 -6.68
C ASP A 288 -20.06 -18.85 -5.14
N GLU A 289 -20.98 -19.53 -4.44
CA GLU A 289 -21.07 -19.51 -2.97
C GLU A 289 -19.79 -19.99 -2.30
N VAL A 290 -19.09 -20.97 -2.88
CA VAL A 290 -17.84 -21.51 -2.32
C VAL A 290 -16.72 -20.46 -2.37
N VAL A 291 -16.60 -19.73 -3.47
CA VAL A 291 -15.61 -18.65 -3.61
C VAL A 291 -15.97 -17.49 -2.69
N LEU A 292 -17.26 -17.19 -2.55
CA LEU A 292 -17.76 -16.14 -1.67
C LEU A 292 -17.46 -16.43 -0.20
N ASP A 293 -17.66 -17.67 0.25
CA ASP A 293 -17.31 -18.10 1.61
C ASP A 293 -15.81 -17.95 1.89
N SER A 294 -14.96 -18.42 0.94
CA SER A 294 -13.52 -18.24 1.05
C SER A 294 -13.08 -16.79 1.05
N MET A 295 -13.70 -15.93 0.20
CA MET A 295 -13.44 -14.48 0.17
C MET A 295 -13.84 -13.78 1.47
N THR A 296 -14.82 -14.29 2.17
CA THR A 296 -15.24 -13.80 3.48
C THR A 296 -14.25 -14.24 4.56
N LYS A 297 -14.03 -15.54 4.69
CA LYS A 297 -13.16 -16.12 5.74
C LYS A 297 -11.72 -15.64 5.66
N TYR A 298 -11.17 -15.56 4.45
CA TYR A 298 -9.74 -15.24 4.24
C TYR A 298 -9.53 -13.82 3.73
N SER A 299 -10.53 -12.95 3.89
CA SER A 299 -10.55 -11.55 3.44
C SER A 299 -9.27 -10.80 3.80
N ALA A 300 -8.78 -10.96 5.03
CA ALA A 300 -7.57 -10.29 5.49
C ALA A 300 -6.33 -10.68 4.68
N HIS A 301 -6.12 -11.97 4.44
CA HIS A 301 -4.98 -12.47 3.66
C HIS A 301 -5.11 -12.11 2.17
N ILE A 302 -6.31 -12.23 1.61
CA ILE A 302 -6.61 -11.88 0.21
C ILE A 302 -6.29 -10.40 -0.05
N THR A 303 -6.80 -9.49 0.79
CA THR A 303 -6.56 -8.05 0.63
C THR A 303 -5.07 -7.69 0.78
N ALA A 304 -4.36 -8.37 1.68
CA ALA A 304 -2.92 -8.20 1.86
C ALA A 304 -2.13 -8.69 0.64
N ALA A 305 -2.48 -9.87 0.10
CA ALA A 305 -1.85 -10.43 -1.09
C ALA A 305 -2.10 -9.55 -2.32
N LEU A 306 -3.31 -9.03 -2.53
CA LEU A 306 -3.62 -8.09 -3.62
C LEU A 306 -2.82 -6.78 -3.48
N LYS A 307 -2.70 -6.24 -2.27
CA LYS A 307 -1.84 -5.08 -2.00
C LYS A 307 -0.38 -5.38 -2.37
N GLN A 308 0.12 -6.56 -2.01
CA GLN A 308 1.49 -6.98 -2.32
C GLN A 308 1.72 -7.19 -3.82
N VAL A 309 0.77 -7.79 -4.55
CA VAL A 309 0.82 -7.90 -6.03
C VAL A 309 0.95 -6.53 -6.68
N LYS A 310 0.19 -5.54 -6.19
CA LYS A 310 0.28 -4.15 -6.67
C LYS A 310 1.65 -3.52 -6.37
N GLN A 311 2.21 -3.76 -5.18
CA GLN A 311 3.56 -3.30 -4.81
C GLN A 311 4.65 -3.93 -5.69
N LEU A 312 4.46 -5.16 -6.14
CA LEU A 312 5.34 -5.84 -7.11
C LEU A 312 5.21 -5.28 -8.54
N GLY A 313 4.37 -4.27 -8.75
CA GLY A 313 4.19 -3.58 -10.03
C GLY A 313 3.18 -4.23 -10.97
N TYR A 314 2.38 -5.19 -10.48
CA TYR A 314 1.34 -5.83 -11.28
C TYR A 314 -0.02 -5.22 -11.03
N ASP A 315 -0.77 -5.03 -12.11
CA ASP A 315 -2.14 -4.58 -12.11
C ASP A 315 -3.04 -5.73 -12.57
N ILE A 316 -3.76 -6.34 -11.63
CA ILE A 316 -4.63 -7.50 -11.90
C ILE A 316 -5.78 -7.15 -12.86
N GLU A 317 -6.12 -5.86 -13.00
CA GLU A 317 -7.14 -5.38 -13.92
C GLU A 317 -6.67 -5.49 -15.37
N LYS A 318 -5.35 -5.35 -15.59
CA LYS A 318 -4.72 -5.35 -16.91
C LYS A 318 -4.01 -6.66 -17.23
N THR A 319 -3.63 -7.42 -16.21
CA THR A 319 -2.88 -8.66 -16.36
C THR A 319 -3.50 -9.74 -15.48
N PRO A 320 -4.26 -10.69 -16.04
CA PRO A 320 -4.74 -11.84 -15.29
C PRO A 320 -3.59 -12.65 -14.71
N LEU A 321 -3.68 -12.95 -13.42
CA LEU A 321 -2.63 -13.63 -12.68
C LEU A 321 -3.18 -14.83 -11.93
N GLN A 322 -2.39 -15.90 -11.88
CA GLN A 322 -2.57 -16.98 -10.93
C GLN A 322 -1.67 -16.66 -9.73
N ILE A 323 -2.27 -16.21 -8.64
CA ILE A 323 -1.57 -15.71 -7.45
C ILE A 323 -1.48 -16.84 -6.44
N TYR A 324 -0.27 -17.31 -6.14
CA TYR A 324 -0.03 -18.34 -5.14
C TYR A 324 0.40 -17.67 -3.84
N THR A 325 -0.31 -17.99 -2.75
CA THR A 325 -0.13 -17.31 -1.46
C THR A 325 0.44 -18.23 -0.39
N THR A 326 0.86 -17.58 0.72
CA THR A 326 1.33 -18.26 1.93
C THR A 326 0.19 -18.67 2.86
N LEU A 327 -1.07 -18.39 2.52
CA LEU A 327 -2.22 -18.65 3.37
C LEU A 327 -2.31 -20.13 3.76
N ASP A 328 -2.21 -20.39 5.05
CA ASP A 328 -2.62 -21.66 5.66
C ASP A 328 -4.05 -21.47 6.20
N LYS A 329 -5.00 -22.19 5.60
CA LYS A 329 -6.42 -22.07 5.94
C LYS A 329 -6.70 -22.52 7.37
N ASP A 330 -6.17 -23.68 7.76
CA ASP A 330 -6.37 -24.22 9.11
C ASP A 330 -5.75 -23.31 10.18
N ALA A 331 -4.58 -22.74 9.89
CA ALA A 331 -3.93 -21.76 10.74
C ALA A 331 -4.79 -20.48 10.88
N THR A 332 -5.34 -19.99 9.76
CA THR A 332 -6.17 -18.79 9.76
C THR A 332 -7.49 -19.01 10.48
N ASP A 333 -8.15 -20.14 10.27
CA ASP A 333 -9.38 -20.53 10.96
C ASP A 333 -9.18 -20.62 12.48
N LYS A 334 -8.06 -21.21 12.93
CA LYS A 334 -7.67 -21.22 14.35
C LYS A 334 -7.44 -19.82 14.90
N LEU A 335 -6.73 -18.96 14.14
CA LEU A 335 -6.49 -17.57 14.56
C LEU A 335 -7.80 -16.78 14.65
N GLN A 336 -8.70 -16.93 13.68
CA GLN A 336 -10.00 -16.28 13.71
C GLN A 336 -10.83 -16.73 14.91
N SER A 337 -10.85 -18.03 15.19
CA SER A 337 -11.53 -18.58 16.37
C SER A 337 -10.98 -18.01 17.68
N ILE A 338 -9.65 -17.86 17.80
CA ILE A 338 -9.02 -17.25 18.98
C ILE A 338 -9.44 -15.79 19.12
N VAL A 339 -9.47 -15.06 18.03
CA VAL A 339 -9.80 -13.62 17.99
C VAL A 339 -11.29 -13.38 18.27
N ASP A 340 -12.18 -14.19 17.72
CA ASP A 340 -13.63 -14.07 17.95
C ASP A 340 -14.02 -14.38 19.39
N ASN A 341 -13.28 -15.29 20.05
CA ASN A 341 -13.48 -15.66 21.44
C ASN A 341 -12.52 -14.91 22.40
N ALA A 342 -12.02 -13.75 22.01
CA ALA A 342 -11.14 -12.95 22.86
C ALA A 342 -11.83 -12.60 24.19
N PRO A 343 -11.18 -12.83 25.36
CA PRO A 343 -11.78 -12.52 26.64
C PRO A 343 -11.66 -11.04 27.00
N ASP A 344 -12.44 -10.61 27.99
CA ASP A 344 -12.36 -9.29 28.64
C ASP A 344 -12.51 -8.11 27.66
N LEU A 345 -13.27 -8.28 26.60
CA LEU A 345 -13.64 -7.19 25.69
C LEU A 345 -14.67 -6.28 26.37
N ARG A 346 -14.56 -4.99 26.10
CA ARG A 346 -15.46 -4.00 26.71
C ARG A 346 -16.87 -4.01 26.08
N THR A 347 -16.93 -4.12 24.76
CA THR A 347 -18.18 -4.24 23.98
C THR A 347 -18.00 -5.19 22.80
N ASP A 348 -19.08 -5.56 22.15
CA ASP A 348 -19.04 -6.42 20.96
C ASP A 348 -18.41 -5.73 19.74
N GLU A 349 -18.42 -4.40 19.67
CA GLU A 349 -17.81 -3.60 18.61
C GLU A 349 -16.29 -3.50 18.78
N GLN A 350 -15.73 -3.82 19.93
CA GLN A 350 -14.29 -3.83 20.13
C GLN A 350 -13.64 -4.85 19.18
N GLN A 351 -12.71 -4.40 18.38
CA GLN A 351 -12.05 -5.18 17.37
C GLN A 351 -10.69 -5.69 17.83
N VAL A 352 -10.24 -6.77 17.19
CA VAL A 352 -8.93 -7.37 17.36
C VAL A 352 -8.38 -7.71 15.99
N ALA A 353 -7.14 -7.32 15.71
CA ALA A 353 -6.40 -7.74 14.53
C ALA A 353 -5.10 -8.42 14.94
N ALA A 354 -4.70 -9.44 14.20
CA ALA A 354 -3.50 -10.20 14.49
C ALA A 354 -2.82 -10.70 13.21
N THR A 355 -1.48 -10.73 13.26
CA THR A 355 -0.64 -11.31 12.19
C THR A 355 0.31 -12.32 12.81
N VAL A 356 0.46 -13.49 12.18
CA VAL A 356 1.40 -14.54 12.57
C VAL A 356 2.37 -14.81 11.42
N ILE A 357 3.67 -14.64 11.70
CA ILE A 357 4.77 -14.83 10.76
C ILE A 357 5.59 -16.06 11.15
N ASP A 358 5.88 -16.91 10.19
CA ASP A 358 6.90 -17.94 10.28
C ASP A 358 8.30 -17.29 10.15
N ASN A 359 9.11 -17.41 11.17
CA ASN A 359 10.42 -16.72 11.22
C ASN A 359 11.46 -17.33 10.26
N GLU A 360 11.31 -18.58 9.87
CA GLU A 360 12.22 -19.22 8.94
C GLU A 360 12.01 -18.71 7.50
N THR A 361 10.76 -18.63 7.07
CA THR A 361 10.41 -18.25 5.70
C THR A 361 10.12 -16.77 5.53
N GLY A 362 9.64 -16.08 6.56
CA GLY A 362 9.09 -14.73 6.51
C GLY A 362 7.64 -14.70 6.00
N HIS A 363 7.03 -15.86 5.84
CA HIS A 363 5.66 -16.00 5.37
C HIS A 363 4.65 -15.63 6.45
N VAL A 364 3.64 -14.87 6.07
CA VAL A 364 2.43 -14.72 6.88
C VAL A 364 1.61 -15.99 6.74
N ILE A 365 1.61 -16.83 7.77
CA ILE A 365 0.88 -18.10 7.77
C ILE A 365 -0.58 -17.93 8.17
N ALA A 366 -0.88 -16.93 9.00
CA ALA A 366 -2.25 -16.58 9.38
C ALA A 366 -2.37 -15.08 9.65
N GLN A 367 -3.47 -14.49 9.23
CA GLN A 367 -3.81 -13.10 9.51
C GLN A 367 -5.32 -12.91 9.65
N VAL A 368 -5.70 -12.10 10.65
CA VAL A 368 -7.08 -11.72 10.93
C VAL A 368 -7.17 -10.20 10.99
N GLY A 369 -8.08 -9.62 10.21
CA GLY A 369 -8.29 -8.18 10.12
C GLY A 369 -9.34 -7.62 11.09
N GLY A 370 -10.07 -8.47 11.81
CA GLY A 370 -11.11 -8.09 12.76
C GLY A 370 -11.87 -9.29 13.30
N ARG A 371 -12.70 -9.03 14.31
CA ARG A 371 -13.67 -10.01 14.85
C ARG A 371 -14.88 -10.09 13.92
N TYR A 372 -15.46 -11.28 13.83
CA TYR A 372 -16.74 -11.55 13.13
C TYR A 372 -16.79 -10.95 11.72
N GLN A 373 -15.76 -11.19 10.91
CA GLN A 373 -15.73 -10.72 9.54
C GLN A 373 -16.71 -11.55 8.70
N ASN A 374 -17.91 -10.99 8.45
CA ASN A 374 -19.03 -11.67 7.77
C ASN A 374 -19.23 -11.22 6.32
N GLU A 375 -18.42 -10.28 5.85
CA GLU A 375 -18.51 -9.72 4.50
C GLU A 375 -17.22 -9.98 3.71
N PRO A 376 -17.33 -10.31 2.42
CA PRO A 376 -16.17 -10.42 1.55
C PRO A 376 -15.39 -9.12 1.48
N MET A 377 -14.07 -9.20 1.45
CA MET A 377 -13.19 -8.03 1.34
C MET A 377 -13.40 -6.98 2.46
N SER A 378 -13.79 -7.43 3.64
CA SER A 378 -13.96 -6.61 4.86
C SER A 378 -12.71 -5.81 5.19
N LEU A 379 -12.86 -4.75 6.01
CA LEU A 379 -11.75 -3.92 6.47
C LEU A 379 -10.66 -4.77 7.14
N ASN A 380 -9.50 -4.78 6.55
CA ASN A 380 -8.33 -5.48 7.09
C ASN A 380 -7.49 -4.53 7.96
N ARG A 381 -7.78 -4.50 9.27
CA ARG A 381 -7.08 -3.65 10.24
C ARG A 381 -5.62 -4.07 10.43
N ALA A 382 -5.29 -5.30 10.04
CA ALA A 382 -3.91 -5.81 10.14
C ALA A 382 -2.93 -5.16 9.14
N ILE A 383 -3.43 -4.52 8.07
CA ILE A 383 -2.59 -3.85 7.04
C ILE A 383 -3.13 -2.50 6.54
N GLN A 384 -4.43 -2.22 6.72
CA GLN A 384 -5.07 -1.00 6.19
C GLN A 384 -5.14 0.11 7.22
N GLN A 385 -5.39 -0.24 8.47
CA GLN A 385 -5.49 0.70 9.56
C GLN A 385 -4.13 0.85 10.24
N ASN A 386 -3.47 1.97 9.96
CA ASN A 386 -2.26 2.36 10.68
C ASN A 386 -2.67 3.10 11.95
N ARG A 387 -2.22 2.59 13.08
CA ARG A 387 -2.49 3.13 14.41
C ARG A 387 -1.20 3.19 15.18
N SER A 388 -1.09 4.15 16.09
CA SER A 388 0.08 4.24 16.96
C SER A 388 0.25 2.95 17.77
N THR A 389 1.44 2.38 17.66
CA THR A 389 1.82 1.14 18.35
C THR A 389 2.06 1.32 19.84
N GLY A 390 2.04 2.57 20.31
CA GLY A 390 2.44 2.86 21.68
C GLY A 390 3.83 2.31 21.99
N SER A 391 4.06 1.93 23.21
CA SER A 391 5.36 1.44 23.71
C SER A 391 5.89 0.17 23.05
N SER A 392 5.12 -0.50 22.15
CA SER A 392 5.64 -1.69 21.48
C SER A 392 6.71 -1.37 20.42
N ILE A 393 6.84 -0.10 20.01
CA ILE A 393 7.91 0.35 19.10
C ILE A 393 9.26 0.52 19.80
N LYS A 394 9.30 0.75 21.11
CA LYS A 394 10.50 1.08 21.88
C LYS A 394 11.71 0.18 21.59
N PRO A 395 11.56 -1.15 21.53
CA PRO A 395 12.69 -2.01 21.22
C PRO A 395 13.36 -1.67 19.88
N LEU A 396 12.58 -1.30 18.88
CA LEU A 396 13.05 -1.07 17.52
C LEU A 396 13.55 0.37 17.30
N LEU A 397 12.84 1.38 17.82
CA LEU A 397 13.16 2.78 17.55
C LEU A 397 14.18 3.37 18.55
N ASP A 398 14.06 3.01 19.82
CA ASP A 398 14.83 3.68 20.88
C ASP A 398 16.03 2.85 21.33
N TYR A 399 15.76 1.57 21.70
CA TYR A 399 16.78 0.73 22.33
C TYR A 399 17.72 0.07 21.30
N ALA A 400 17.20 -0.40 20.17
CA ALA A 400 18.04 -1.01 19.14
C ALA A 400 19.14 -0.06 18.63
N PRO A 401 18.83 1.18 18.19
CA PRO A 401 19.88 2.11 17.75
C PRO A 401 20.86 2.48 18.86
N ALA A 402 20.41 2.56 20.13
CA ALA A 402 21.30 2.84 21.25
C ALA A 402 22.33 1.71 21.47
N ILE A 403 21.90 0.46 21.40
CA ILE A 403 22.79 -0.70 21.47
C ILE A 403 23.71 -0.75 20.25
N GLU A 404 23.12 -0.55 19.05
CA GLU A 404 23.79 -0.67 17.75
C GLU A 404 24.92 0.34 17.56
N TYR A 405 24.66 1.62 17.82
CA TYR A 405 25.57 2.72 17.52
C TYR A 405 26.39 3.17 18.73
N LEU A 406 25.82 3.11 19.93
CA LEU A 406 26.46 3.63 21.13
C LEU A 406 27.10 2.54 21.99
N GLY A 407 26.86 1.23 21.65
CA GLY A 407 27.42 0.11 22.37
C GLY A 407 26.81 -0.06 23.77
N TYR A 408 25.53 0.31 23.92
CA TYR A 408 24.86 0.17 25.21
C TYR A 408 24.63 -1.31 25.54
N GLY A 409 25.03 -1.68 26.74
CA GLY A 409 24.73 -2.98 27.33
C GLY A 409 23.55 -2.89 28.28
N THR A 410 23.06 -4.04 28.76
CA THR A 410 21.88 -4.12 29.65
C THR A 410 21.98 -3.26 30.89
N GLN A 411 23.17 -3.00 31.38
CA GLN A 411 23.44 -2.22 32.62
C GLN A 411 23.74 -0.74 32.35
N THR A 412 23.69 -0.28 31.08
CA THR A 412 23.86 1.15 30.78
C THR A 412 22.75 1.95 31.46
N LYS A 413 23.14 2.97 32.24
CA LYS A 413 22.23 3.79 33.01
C LYS A 413 21.73 5.02 32.26
N ILE A 414 20.43 5.26 32.42
CA ILE A 414 19.75 6.44 31.86
C ILE A 414 18.81 6.99 32.94
N SER A 415 18.64 8.30 32.95
CA SER A 415 17.72 8.94 33.90
C SER A 415 16.26 8.57 33.59
N GLY A 416 15.55 8.09 34.60
CA GLY A 416 14.10 7.84 34.57
C GLY A 416 13.27 9.00 35.13
N ALA A 417 13.89 10.16 35.40
CA ALA A 417 13.19 11.38 35.83
C ALA A 417 12.22 11.87 34.76
N ALA A 418 11.25 12.70 35.14
CA ALA A 418 10.34 13.36 34.22
C ALA A 418 11.12 14.01 33.05
N TYR A 419 10.55 13.97 31.84
CA TYR A 419 11.21 14.45 30.63
C TYR A 419 10.43 15.61 30.02
N GLN A 420 11.07 16.77 29.89
CA GLN A 420 10.46 17.91 29.20
C GLN A 420 10.83 17.88 27.72
N TYR A 421 9.82 17.93 26.86
CA TYR A 421 10.06 17.97 25.41
C TYR A 421 10.76 19.26 25.00
N PRO A 422 11.85 19.20 24.25
CA PRO A 422 12.63 20.38 23.85
C PRO A 422 11.77 21.48 23.21
N GLY A 423 11.95 22.72 23.65
CA GLY A 423 11.21 23.87 23.09
C GLY A 423 9.73 23.95 23.48
N THR A 424 9.27 23.13 24.40
CA THR A 424 7.87 23.10 24.85
C THR A 424 7.77 23.13 26.38
N ASN A 425 6.57 23.41 26.91
CA ASN A 425 6.23 23.25 28.32
C ASN A 425 5.63 21.88 28.63
N SER A 426 5.59 20.97 27.66
CA SER A 426 5.03 19.65 27.82
C SER A 426 6.03 18.70 28.47
N VAL A 427 5.58 17.95 29.48
CA VAL A 427 6.40 17.01 30.25
C VAL A 427 5.85 15.60 30.06
N ALA A 428 6.73 14.67 29.71
CA ALA A 428 6.40 13.24 29.69
C ALA A 428 6.71 12.61 31.06
N TYR A 429 5.77 11.75 31.49
CA TYR A 429 5.87 10.93 32.68
C TYR A 429 5.80 9.46 32.31
N ASN A 430 6.25 8.60 33.24
CA ASN A 430 5.99 7.17 33.15
C ASN A 430 4.54 6.88 33.56
N TYR A 431 4.09 5.65 33.25
CA TYR A 431 2.74 5.23 33.60
C TYR A 431 2.44 5.46 35.08
N GLY A 432 1.24 5.94 35.40
CA GLY A 432 0.82 6.31 36.74
C GLY A 432 1.57 7.51 37.34
N GLY A 433 2.27 8.32 36.57
CA GLY A 433 3.06 9.44 37.06
C GLY A 433 4.36 9.07 37.78
N SER A 434 4.76 7.81 37.67
CA SER A 434 5.95 7.29 38.38
C SER A 434 7.23 7.96 37.86
N VAL A 435 8.12 8.28 38.78
CA VAL A 435 9.45 8.87 38.54
C VAL A 435 10.53 7.90 39.02
N TYR A 436 11.55 7.72 38.20
CA TYR A 436 12.69 6.85 38.51
C TYR A 436 13.98 7.65 38.46
N GLY A 437 14.95 7.26 39.32
CA GLY A 437 16.31 7.77 39.21
C GLY A 437 17.08 7.17 38.04
N MET A 438 18.41 7.11 38.16
CA MET A 438 19.24 6.45 37.17
C MET A 438 18.92 4.96 37.13
N THR A 439 18.36 4.49 36.05
CA THR A 439 17.95 3.10 35.85
C THR A 439 18.68 2.49 34.65
N ASP A 440 18.93 1.18 34.68
CA ASP A 440 19.53 0.51 33.53
C ASP A 440 18.51 0.29 32.42
N ILE A 441 19.02 0.21 31.19
CA ILE A 441 18.17 0.08 30.01
C ILE A 441 17.36 -1.22 30.03
N GLN A 442 17.86 -2.28 30.65
CA GLN A 442 17.12 -3.54 30.81
C GLN A 442 15.88 -3.34 31.68
N THR A 443 16.05 -2.75 32.84
CA THR A 443 14.94 -2.43 33.75
C THR A 443 13.98 -1.42 33.10
N ALA A 444 14.51 -0.39 32.46
CA ALA A 444 13.72 0.64 31.81
C ALA A 444 12.82 0.07 30.73
N LEU A 445 13.33 -0.81 29.85
CA LEU A 445 12.53 -1.42 28.77
C LEU A 445 11.53 -2.45 29.34
N ARG A 446 11.91 -3.23 30.37
CA ARG A 446 11.02 -4.19 31.05
C ARG A 446 9.85 -3.50 31.73
N LEU A 447 10.08 -2.36 32.37
CA LEU A 447 9.05 -1.51 32.97
C LEU A 447 8.33 -0.62 31.94
N SER A 448 8.82 -0.60 30.71
CA SER A 448 8.27 0.25 29.64
C SER A 448 8.33 1.76 29.94
N LEU A 449 9.41 2.25 30.58
CA LEU A 449 9.52 3.64 30.98
C LEU A 449 9.49 4.57 29.76
N ASN A 450 8.63 5.60 29.82
CA ASN A 450 8.47 6.59 28.76
C ASN A 450 9.63 7.59 28.75
N THR A 451 10.01 8.05 29.94
CA THR A 451 11.03 9.09 30.09
C THR A 451 12.41 8.64 29.62
N THR A 452 12.77 7.38 29.82
CA THR A 452 14.02 6.81 29.30
C THR A 452 13.98 6.62 27.79
N ALA A 453 12.85 6.21 27.22
CA ALA A 453 12.67 6.08 25.77
C ALA A 453 12.84 7.44 25.07
N ASN A 454 12.16 8.49 25.59
CA ASN A 454 12.29 9.86 25.07
C ASN A 454 13.75 10.32 25.10
N ARG A 455 14.47 10.11 26.21
CA ARG A 455 15.89 10.49 26.33
C ARG A 455 16.77 9.70 25.37
N LEU A 456 16.53 8.39 25.24
CA LEU A 456 17.27 7.59 24.27
C LEU A 456 17.15 8.18 22.88
N LEU A 457 15.93 8.47 22.45
CA LEU A 457 15.68 8.99 21.11
C LEU A 457 16.23 10.42 20.92
N ASP A 458 15.89 11.35 21.82
CA ASP A 458 16.22 12.77 21.61
C ASP A 458 17.65 13.11 22.01
N GLU A 459 18.12 12.64 23.19
CA GLU A 459 19.39 13.10 23.77
C GLU A 459 20.58 12.20 23.38
N HIS A 460 20.33 10.88 23.16
CA HIS A 460 21.41 9.93 22.96
C HIS A 460 21.59 9.54 21.48
N ILE A 461 20.50 9.25 20.76
CA ILE A 461 20.51 8.75 19.38
C ILE A 461 20.35 9.91 18.40
N GLY A 462 19.36 10.74 18.63
CA GLY A 462 18.94 11.83 17.73
C GLY A 462 18.23 11.31 16.47
N SER A 463 17.44 12.21 15.86
CA SER A 463 16.61 11.91 14.69
C SER A 463 17.38 11.28 13.52
N ARG A 464 18.63 11.71 13.30
CA ARG A 464 19.47 11.25 12.19
C ARG A 464 19.83 9.77 12.30
N LEU A 465 20.24 9.30 13.46
CA LEU A 465 20.61 7.89 13.66
C LEU A 465 19.35 7.01 13.71
N ALA A 466 18.27 7.51 14.30
CA ALA A 466 16.98 6.83 14.30
C ALA A 466 16.47 6.59 12.87
N LYS A 467 16.45 7.64 12.03
CA LYS A 467 16.10 7.52 10.60
C LYS A 467 16.98 6.52 9.88
N LYS A 468 18.30 6.59 10.07
CA LYS A 468 19.25 5.68 9.45
C LYS A 468 19.03 4.23 9.87
N PHE A 469 18.69 4.00 11.14
CA PHE A 469 18.38 2.67 11.64
C PHE A 469 17.08 2.13 11.04
N MET A 470 16.00 2.90 11.14
CA MET A 470 14.67 2.51 10.65
C MET A 470 14.66 2.29 9.13
N SER A 471 15.45 3.06 8.36
CA SER A 471 15.52 2.89 6.90
C SER A 471 16.10 1.55 6.43
N ARG A 472 16.75 0.77 7.32
CA ARG A 472 17.17 -0.60 7.02
C ARG A 472 16.01 -1.59 7.05
N MET A 473 14.92 -1.22 7.68
CA MET A 473 13.64 -1.94 7.70
C MET A 473 12.66 -1.20 6.77
N LYS A 474 12.89 -1.32 5.46
CA LYS A 474 12.37 -0.44 4.39
C LYS A 474 10.86 -0.23 4.39
N ASP A 475 10.09 -1.16 4.93
CA ASP A 475 8.63 -1.14 4.84
C ASP A 475 7.95 -0.73 6.14
N LEU A 476 8.73 -0.42 7.18
CA LEU A 476 8.22 0.19 8.40
C LEU A 476 8.03 1.71 8.19
N ASP A 477 7.24 2.35 9.05
CA ASP A 477 7.02 3.80 9.00
C ASP A 477 8.34 4.56 9.21
N VAL A 478 8.97 4.93 8.08
CA VAL A 478 10.24 5.68 8.08
C VAL A 478 9.93 7.14 7.89
N LYS A 479 10.03 7.91 8.98
CA LYS A 479 9.84 9.36 8.96
C LYS A 479 11.10 10.09 8.49
N ASP A 480 10.92 11.30 7.99
CA ASP A 480 12.04 12.18 7.66
C ASP A 480 12.77 12.69 8.91
N THR A 481 12.02 12.88 9.99
CA THR A 481 12.53 13.31 11.30
C THR A 481 11.82 12.54 12.40
N TYR A 482 12.54 12.23 13.47
CA TYR A 482 12.02 11.62 14.69
C TYR A 482 12.22 12.56 15.86
N GLY A 483 11.24 12.63 16.76
CA GLY A 483 11.30 13.39 18.01
C GLY A 483 10.84 12.54 19.20
N GLY A 484 10.96 13.07 20.41
CA GLY A 484 10.65 12.32 21.63
C GLY A 484 9.25 11.71 21.70
N SER A 485 8.27 12.33 21.06
CA SER A 485 6.92 11.75 20.96
C SER A 485 6.89 10.44 20.17
N ASP A 486 7.76 10.28 19.18
CA ASP A 486 7.85 9.06 18.36
C ASP A 486 8.40 7.88 19.17
N ALA A 487 9.21 8.14 20.20
CA ALA A 487 9.67 7.12 21.14
C ALA A 487 8.51 6.38 21.83
N LEU A 488 7.34 6.98 21.87
CA LEU A 488 6.17 6.43 22.55
C LEU A 488 5.16 5.78 21.61
N GLY A 489 5.39 5.81 20.30
CA GLY A 489 4.58 5.14 19.29
C GLY A 489 4.75 5.67 17.88
N LEU A 490 4.77 4.76 16.93
CA LEU A 490 4.67 5.02 15.48
C LEU A 490 3.41 4.38 14.93
N ASP A 491 2.89 4.97 13.86
CA ASP A 491 1.74 4.39 13.16
C ASP A 491 2.19 3.18 12.34
N MET A 492 1.68 2.00 12.71
CA MET A 492 2.03 0.72 12.07
C MET A 492 0.84 -0.21 12.01
N SER A 493 0.91 -1.16 11.11
CA SER A 493 0.04 -2.33 11.10
C SER A 493 0.59 -3.47 11.96
N THR A 494 -0.25 -4.48 12.26
CA THR A 494 0.24 -5.69 12.95
C THR A 494 1.25 -6.46 12.09
N ALA A 495 1.12 -6.42 10.77
CA ALA A 495 2.08 -7.03 9.85
C ALA A 495 3.46 -6.35 9.91
N ASP A 496 3.50 -5.01 9.96
CA ASP A 496 4.74 -4.25 10.05
C ASP A 496 5.44 -4.50 11.39
N LEU A 497 4.69 -4.40 12.50
CA LEU A 497 5.24 -4.64 13.84
C LEU A 497 5.75 -6.08 13.99
N ALA A 498 5.00 -7.08 13.48
CA ALA A 498 5.44 -8.48 13.47
C ALA A 498 6.72 -8.67 12.66
N SER A 499 6.85 -8.00 11.50
CA SER A 499 8.07 -8.05 10.68
C SER A 499 9.31 -7.52 11.42
N GLY A 500 9.15 -6.42 12.15
CA GLY A 500 10.20 -5.85 13.00
C GLY A 500 10.63 -6.80 14.13
N TYR A 501 9.67 -7.45 14.81
CA TYR A 501 9.98 -8.43 15.86
C TYR A 501 10.53 -9.75 15.31
N ALA A 502 10.08 -10.18 14.14
CA ALA A 502 10.67 -11.31 13.45
C ALA A 502 12.14 -11.07 13.08
N ALA A 503 12.52 -9.82 12.81
CA ALA A 503 13.93 -9.47 12.61
C ALA A 503 14.76 -9.66 13.88
N LEU A 504 14.21 -9.36 15.06
CA LEU A 504 14.89 -9.66 16.34
C LEU A 504 15.15 -11.17 16.47
N ALA A 505 14.10 -12.01 16.24
CA ALA A 505 14.22 -13.46 16.32
C ALA A 505 15.26 -14.04 15.38
N ARG A 506 15.47 -13.39 14.22
CA ARG A 506 16.43 -13.76 13.19
C ARG A 506 17.78 -13.05 13.32
N TYR A 507 18.16 -12.67 14.53
CA TYR A 507 19.44 -11.99 14.82
C TYR A 507 19.65 -10.73 13.99
N GLY A 508 18.60 -9.95 13.79
CA GLY A 508 18.64 -8.68 13.06
C GLY A 508 18.36 -8.76 11.57
N SER A 509 18.12 -9.95 11.05
CA SER A 509 17.80 -10.15 9.63
C SER A 509 16.34 -9.81 9.35
N TYR A 510 16.08 -8.65 8.75
CA TYR A 510 14.74 -8.15 8.42
C TYR A 510 14.26 -8.65 7.07
N GLN A 511 12.99 -8.98 7.01
CA GLN A 511 12.23 -9.27 5.80
C GLN A 511 10.80 -8.75 6.00
N GLN A 512 10.26 -8.08 5.00
CA GLN A 512 8.85 -7.71 4.97
C GLN A 512 7.95 -8.95 5.04
N ALA A 513 6.79 -8.81 5.69
CA ALA A 513 5.77 -9.85 5.71
C ALA A 513 5.41 -10.31 4.27
N GLN A 514 5.56 -11.58 3.99
CA GLN A 514 5.35 -12.14 2.67
C GLN A 514 4.01 -12.87 2.61
N TYR A 515 3.16 -12.48 1.64
CA TYR A 515 1.84 -13.07 1.37
C TYR A 515 1.82 -13.85 0.06
N VAL A 516 2.63 -13.43 -0.92
CA VAL A 516 2.66 -14.00 -2.28
C VAL A 516 3.98 -14.72 -2.49
N ILE A 517 3.90 -16.00 -2.92
CA ILE A 517 5.08 -16.85 -3.18
C ILE A 517 5.35 -17.04 -4.67
N ALA A 518 4.34 -16.95 -5.52
CA ALA A 518 4.53 -17.02 -6.96
C ALA A 518 3.38 -16.35 -7.72
N LEU A 519 3.67 -15.93 -8.95
CA LEU A 519 2.71 -15.44 -9.92
C LEU A 519 2.80 -16.30 -11.20
N GLY A 520 1.66 -16.85 -11.64
CA GLY A 520 1.49 -17.50 -12.93
C GLY A 520 0.86 -16.53 -13.93
N PHE A 521 1.25 -16.63 -15.18
CA PHE A 521 0.81 -15.75 -16.28
C PHE A 521 0.01 -16.54 -17.32
N SER A 522 -0.74 -15.83 -18.16
CA SER A 522 -1.59 -16.42 -19.20
C SER A 522 -0.84 -17.22 -20.27
N ASP A 523 0.46 -16.98 -20.44
CA ASP A 523 1.35 -17.75 -21.33
C ASP A 523 1.85 -19.07 -20.74
N GLY A 524 1.43 -19.37 -19.49
CA GLY A 524 1.87 -20.57 -18.75
C GLY A 524 3.18 -20.37 -17.99
N SER A 525 3.83 -19.22 -18.11
CA SER A 525 5.03 -18.93 -17.32
C SER A 525 4.69 -18.71 -15.85
N ARG A 526 5.68 -18.97 -14.97
CA ARG A 526 5.56 -18.80 -13.53
C ARG A 526 6.78 -18.05 -13.01
N LYS A 527 6.55 -17.05 -12.17
CA LYS A 527 7.58 -16.27 -11.49
C LYS A 527 7.49 -16.52 -10.00
N GLU A 528 8.55 -17.08 -9.42
CA GLU A 528 8.68 -17.16 -7.96
C GLU A 528 8.97 -15.79 -7.36
N ILE A 529 8.30 -15.47 -6.26
CA ILE A 529 8.44 -14.22 -5.53
C ILE A 529 9.23 -14.51 -4.25
N LYS A 530 10.40 -13.94 -4.15
CA LYS A 530 11.24 -14.03 -2.95
C LYS A 530 11.57 -12.62 -2.49
N PHE A 531 11.31 -12.34 -1.23
CA PHE A 531 11.77 -11.09 -0.61
C PHE A 531 13.15 -11.31 -0.03
N GLU A 532 14.07 -10.43 -0.41
CA GLU A 532 15.41 -10.44 0.11
C GLU A 532 15.42 -10.03 1.58
N ARG A 533 16.24 -10.73 2.35
CA ARG A 533 16.52 -10.35 3.72
C ARG A 533 17.63 -9.31 3.75
N THR A 534 17.44 -8.30 4.58
CA THR A 534 18.43 -7.27 4.82
C THR A 534 18.87 -7.33 6.29
N GLN A 535 20.16 -7.21 6.57
CA GLN A 535 20.63 -7.10 7.94
C GLN A 535 20.31 -5.71 8.48
N ALA A 536 19.21 -5.58 9.20
CA ALA A 536 18.76 -4.30 9.76
C ALA A 536 19.52 -3.90 11.02
N MET A 537 20.00 -4.87 11.80
CA MET A 537 20.79 -4.63 13.01
C MET A 537 21.79 -5.77 13.27
N LEU A 538 22.79 -5.50 14.09
CA LEU A 538 23.77 -6.50 14.49
C LEU A 538 23.12 -7.66 15.25
N PRO A 539 23.64 -8.90 15.12
CA PRO A 539 23.18 -10.03 15.93
C PRO A 539 23.23 -9.77 17.44
N SER A 540 24.25 -9.03 17.90
CA SER A 540 24.38 -8.60 19.29
C SER A 540 23.23 -7.69 19.71
N THR A 541 22.86 -6.72 18.88
CA THR A 541 21.75 -5.80 19.15
C THR A 541 20.44 -6.57 19.30
N ALA A 542 20.13 -7.44 18.34
CA ALA A 542 18.92 -8.26 18.35
C ALA A 542 18.91 -9.18 19.57
N TYR A 543 19.99 -9.88 19.85
CA TYR A 543 20.10 -10.82 20.98
C TYR A 543 19.92 -10.12 22.34
N ILE A 544 20.59 -8.98 22.55
CA ILE A 544 20.46 -8.21 23.79
C ILE A 544 19.02 -7.78 24.00
N LEU A 545 18.35 -7.31 22.94
CA LEU A 545 16.93 -6.95 23.01
C LEU A 545 16.05 -8.16 23.35
N LEU A 546 16.26 -9.29 22.68
CA LEU A 546 15.52 -10.53 23.00
C LEU A 546 15.64 -10.88 24.49
N LYS A 547 16.84 -10.85 25.06
CA LYS A 547 17.08 -11.15 26.49
C LYS A 547 16.45 -10.13 27.44
N ILE A 548 16.36 -8.86 27.03
CA ILE A 548 15.59 -7.88 27.81
C ILE A 548 14.08 -8.20 27.72
N LEU A 549 13.58 -8.48 26.52
CA LEU A 549 12.17 -8.68 26.25
C LEU A 549 11.60 -9.98 26.83
N GLU A 550 12.42 -11.03 27.02
CA GLU A 550 12.06 -12.24 27.76
C GLU A 550 11.66 -11.93 29.23
N GLY A 551 12.18 -10.84 29.76
CA GLY A 551 11.85 -10.39 31.11
C GLY A 551 10.52 -9.61 31.21
N VAL A 552 10.01 -9.06 30.13
CA VAL A 552 8.81 -8.19 30.11
C VAL A 552 7.57 -8.81 30.80
N PRO A 553 7.28 -10.12 30.66
CA PRO A 553 6.15 -10.75 31.35
C PRO A 553 6.18 -10.63 32.87
N LYS A 554 7.35 -10.50 33.46
CA LYS A 554 7.49 -10.33 34.94
C LYS A 554 7.39 -8.88 35.39
N TYR A 555 7.27 -7.93 34.47
CA TYR A 555 7.21 -6.49 34.75
C TYR A 555 5.96 -5.85 34.13
N SER A 556 6.05 -5.33 32.93
CA SER A 556 4.95 -4.58 32.28
C SER A 556 3.90 -5.44 31.59
N ALA A 557 4.08 -6.76 31.47
CA ALA A 557 3.12 -7.70 30.90
C ALA A 557 2.79 -8.86 31.84
N GLN A 558 2.59 -8.55 33.14
CA GLN A 558 2.24 -9.56 34.14
C GLN A 558 0.98 -10.33 33.71
N GLY A 559 1.06 -11.65 33.84
CA GLY A 559 -0.01 -12.54 33.36
C GLY A 559 0.11 -12.98 31.90
N ALA A 560 1.10 -12.49 31.13
CA ALA A 560 1.40 -12.96 29.80
C ALA A 560 2.49 -14.05 29.75
N GLU A 561 2.96 -14.55 30.88
CA GLU A 561 4.02 -15.57 30.95
C GLU A 561 3.63 -16.85 30.21
N ILE A 562 4.59 -17.42 29.47
CA ILE A 562 4.50 -18.71 28.80
C ILE A 562 5.76 -19.51 29.19
N PRO A 563 5.75 -20.15 30.39
CA PRO A 563 6.97 -20.74 30.96
C PRO A 563 7.56 -21.88 30.15
N GLU A 564 6.76 -22.51 29.29
CA GLU A 564 7.15 -23.67 28.50
C GLU A 564 7.97 -23.33 27.24
N MET A 565 8.18 -22.02 26.95
CA MET A 565 8.93 -21.58 25.77
C MET A 565 9.67 -20.28 26.00
N ALA A 566 10.78 -20.09 25.32
CA ALA A 566 11.50 -18.81 25.30
C ALA A 566 10.73 -17.82 24.41
N VAL A 567 10.10 -16.82 25.03
CA VAL A 567 9.31 -15.80 24.33
C VAL A 567 9.79 -14.41 24.71
N ALA A 568 10.19 -13.63 23.73
CA ALA A 568 10.46 -12.21 23.87
C ALA A 568 9.20 -11.42 23.46
N MET A 569 8.72 -10.50 24.31
CA MET A 569 7.50 -9.75 24.03
C MET A 569 7.54 -8.31 24.53
N LYS A 570 6.65 -7.47 23.99
CA LYS A 570 6.47 -6.09 24.43
C LYS A 570 5.02 -5.64 24.24
N THR A 571 4.48 -5.01 25.27
CA THR A 571 3.16 -4.36 25.25
C THR A 571 3.24 -2.94 24.70
N GLY A 572 2.15 -2.50 24.06
CA GLY A 572 1.88 -1.13 23.69
C GLY A 572 0.53 -0.67 24.22
N THR A 573 0.42 0.59 24.60
CA THR A 573 -0.83 1.23 25.03
C THR A 573 -0.80 2.67 24.58
N VAL A 574 -1.89 3.15 24.02
CA VAL A 574 -2.04 4.53 23.55
C VAL A 574 -3.20 5.17 24.29
N ALA A 575 -2.91 6.21 25.04
CA ALA A 575 -3.92 7.06 25.65
C ALA A 575 -4.24 8.21 24.68
N TYR A 576 -5.49 8.36 24.30
CA TYR A 576 -5.86 9.25 23.20
C TYR A 576 -6.26 10.66 23.66
N ALA A 577 -6.97 10.81 24.80
CA ALA A 577 -7.50 12.11 25.20
C ALA A 577 -7.62 12.29 26.71
N LYS A 578 -7.54 13.56 27.13
CA LYS A 578 -7.71 13.96 28.55
C LYS A 578 -9.09 13.62 29.15
N TRP A 579 -10.08 13.36 28.33
CA TRP A 579 -11.43 13.00 28.77
C TRP A 579 -11.61 11.52 29.08
N MET A 580 -10.63 10.68 28.68
CA MET A 580 -10.71 9.25 28.94
C MET A 580 -10.60 8.96 30.44
N PRO A 581 -11.37 8.00 30.96
CA PRO A 581 -11.22 7.52 32.33
C PRO A 581 -9.82 6.97 32.62
N ASP A 582 -9.46 6.86 33.89
CA ASP A 582 -8.24 6.16 34.30
C ASP A 582 -8.27 4.72 33.73
N HIS A 583 -7.13 4.23 33.27
CA HIS A 583 -6.96 2.94 32.59
C HIS A 583 -7.64 2.81 31.23
N ALA A 584 -8.18 3.87 30.66
CA ALA A 584 -8.70 3.87 29.31
C ALA A 584 -7.59 4.12 28.28
N ALA A 585 -7.69 3.43 27.16
CA ALA A 585 -6.79 3.57 26.00
C ALA A 585 -7.59 3.56 24.69
N SER A 586 -7.07 4.20 23.69
CA SER A 586 -7.60 4.08 22.31
C SER A 586 -7.21 2.75 21.69
N ASP A 587 -5.96 2.32 21.95
CA ASP A 587 -5.37 1.14 21.34
C ASP A 587 -4.51 0.38 22.36
N VAL A 588 -4.61 -0.93 22.34
CA VAL A 588 -3.71 -1.83 23.08
C VAL A 588 -3.05 -2.80 22.12
N TRP A 589 -1.75 -2.99 22.33
CA TRP A 589 -0.89 -3.80 21.48
C TRP A 589 -0.10 -4.80 22.31
N ILE A 590 0.28 -5.91 21.67
CA ILE A 590 1.35 -6.79 22.12
C ILE A 590 2.01 -7.44 20.92
N ALA A 591 3.34 -7.43 20.91
CA ALA A 591 4.13 -8.20 19.94
C ALA A 591 4.96 -9.22 20.70
N ALA A 592 5.05 -10.44 20.18
CA ALA A 592 5.77 -11.55 20.78
C ALA A 592 6.46 -12.41 19.73
N THR A 593 7.63 -12.93 20.06
CA THR A 593 8.40 -13.79 19.18
C THR A 593 9.09 -14.92 19.94
N THR A 594 9.17 -16.11 19.29
CA THR A 594 10.08 -17.20 19.60
C THR A 594 11.10 -17.30 18.48
N LYS A 595 11.98 -18.31 18.47
CA LYS A 595 12.84 -18.57 17.31
C LYS A 595 12.05 -18.81 16.03
N SER A 596 10.91 -19.46 16.10
CA SER A 596 10.17 -19.97 14.93
C SER A 596 8.96 -19.14 14.54
N ILE A 597 8.34 -18.43 15.47
CA ILE A 597 7.07 -17.71 15.23
C ILE A 597 7.11 -16.32 15.84
N THR A 598 6.56 -15.36 15.11
CA THR A 598 6.30 -14.00 15.57
C THR A 598 4.83 -13.66 15.39
N THR A 599 4.24 -13.00 16.40
CA THR A 599 2.90 -12.41 16.29
C THR A 599 2.90 -10.97 16.78
N ALA A 600 2.04 -10.16 16.15
CA ALA A 600 1.63 -8.86 16.68
C ALA A 600 0.10 -8.79 16.69
N ILE A 601 -0.43 -8.26 17.78
CA ILE A 601 -1.86 -8.19 18.09
C ILE A 601 -2.20 -6.75 18.41
N TRP A 602 -3.28 -6.26 17.83
CA TRP A 602 -3.92 -4.99 18.15
C TRP A 602 -5.34 -5.22 18.63
N SER A 603 -5.80 -4.42 19.57
CA SER A 603 -7.22 -4.30 19.92
C SER A 603 -7.60 -2.85 20.19
N GLY A 604 -8.78 -2.46 19.68
CA GLY A 604 -9.30 -1.09 19.73
C GLY A 604 -10.67 -0.98 19.09
N TYR A 605 -11.04 0.25 18.77
CA TYR A 605 -12.27 0.58 18.03
C TYR A 605 -11.96 1.30 16.74
N ASP A 606 -12.83 1.18 15.73
CA ASP A 606 -12.67 1.90 14.46
C ASP A 606 -12.74 3.41 14.65
N ILE A 607 -13.60 3.87 15.56
CA ILE A 607 -13.77 5.27 15.96
C ILE A 607 -13.33 5.43 17.43
N PRO A 608 -12.04 5.70 17.67
CA PRO A 608 -11.51 5.78 19.04
C PRO A 608 -11.99 7.01 19.82
N GLU A 609 -12.50 8.04 19.12
CA GLU A 609 -13.05 9.25 19.74
C GLU A 609 -14.34 9.00 20.49
N GLU A 610 -15.06 7.95 20.13
CA GLU A 610 -16.36 7.59 20.73
C GLU A 610 -16.25 6.46 21.75
N ASN A 611 -15.19 5.66 21.68
CA ASN A 611 -14.99 4.46 22.49
C ASN A 611 -13.55 4.28 22.97
N HIS A 612 -13.38 3.49 24.02
CA HIS A 612 -12.06 3.15 24.55
C HIS A 612 -11.99 1.69 25.00
N VAL A 613 -10.80 1.16 25.05
CA VAL A 613 -10.47 -0.14 25.64
C VAL A 613 -9.87 0.05 27.04
N TRP A 614 -9.87 -1.01 27.86
CA TRP A 614 -9.19 -0.97 29.14
C TRP A 614 -7.74 -1.45 29.00
N ASP A 615 -6.77 -0.66 29.44
CA ASP A 615 -5.34 -0.99 29.34
C ASP A 615 -4.93 -2.12 30.34
N ASN A 616 -5.69 -2.28 31.41
CA ASN A 616 -5.52 -3.32 32.42
C ASN A 616 -6.35 -4.58 32.18
N ALA A 617 -7.13 -4.64 31.06
CA ALA A 617 -7.83 -5.85 30.67
C ALA A 617 -6.85 -6.96 30.24
N ASN A 618 -7.21 -8.21 30.54
CA ASN A 618 -6.35 -9.36 30.23
C ASN A 618 -6.40 -9.77 28.75
N THR A 619 -7.22 -9.12 27.92
CA THR A 619 -7.45 -9.45 26.51
C THR A 619 -6.15 -9.73 25.76
N ARG A 620 -5.23 -8.76 25.68
CA ARG A 620 -3.97 -8.91 24.94
C ARG A 620 -3.06 -10.01 25.51
N HIS A 621 -3.06 -10.18 26.85
CA HIS A 621 -2.23 -11.20 27.52
C HIS A 621 -2.78 -12.62 27.28
N ALA A 622 -4.10 -12.79 27.31
CA ALA A 622 -4.75 -14.05 26.98
C ALA A 622 -4.56 -14.42 25.52
N LEU A 623 -4.77 -13.45 24.61
CA LEU A 623 -4.59 -13.65 23.17
C LEU A 623 -3.16 -14.07 22.83
N VAL A 624 -2.14 -13.34 23.32
CA VAL A 624 -0.74 -13.67 22.99
C VAL A 624 -0.36 -15.06 23.48
N LYS A 625 -0.81 -15.46 24.69
CA LYS A 625 -0.56 -16.82 25.23
C LYS A 625 -1.20 -17.88 24.35
N GLN A 626 -2.46 -17.68 23.96
CA GLN A 626 -3.19 -18.66 23.17
C GLN A 626 -2.61 -18.76 21.75
N ILE A 627 -2.29 -17.62 21.11
CA ILE A 627 -1.69 -17.60 19.78
C ILE A 627 -0.30 -18.25 19.81
N MET A 628 0.57 -17.86 20.73
CA MET A 628 1.92 -18.42 20.80
C MET A 628 1.88 -19.94 21.07
N ARG A 629 1.06 -20.41 21.99
CA ARG A 629 0.90 -21.84 22.23
C ARG A 629 0.38 -22.63 21.02
N THR A 630 -0.58 -22.05 20.30
CA THR A 630 -1.17 -22.68 19.11
C THR A 630 -0.16 -22.77 17.97
N PHE A 631 0.53 -21.67 17.66
CA PHE A 631 1.35 -21.57 16.45
C PHE A 631 2.82 -21.98 16.66
N ALA A 632 3.32 -21.95 17.87
CA ALA A 632 4.66 -22.43 18.20
C ALA A 632 4.69 -23.92 18.57
N SER A 633 3.54 -24.59 18.71
CA SER A 633 3.44 -26.02 19.00
C SER A 633 4.15 -26.85 17.93
N GLY A 634 5.04 -27.75 18.40
CA GLY A 634 5.83 -28.60 17.50
C GLY A 634 6.98 -27.90 16.78
N ARG A 635 7.28 -26.64 17.11
CA ARG A 635 8.35 -25.84 16.51
C ARG A 635 9.47 -25.58 17.54
N ASP A 636 10.63 -25.07 17.06
CA ASP A 636 11.74 -24.70 17.95
C ASP A 636 11.37 -23.44 18.76
N THR A 637 11.17 -23.64 20.04
CA THR A 637 10.92 -22.57 21.02
C THR A 637 12.01 -22.48 22.08
N SER A 638 13.17 -23.10 21.81
CA SER A 638 14.34 -23.04 22.70
C SER A 638 14.91 -21.63 22.79
N GLU A 639 15.78 -21.41 23.76
CA GLU A 639 16.49 -20.14 23.90
C GLU A 639 17.37 -19.82 22.69
N TRP A 640 17.52 -18.53 22.37
CA TRP A 640 18.46 -18.07 21.35
C TRP A 640 19.90 -18.29 21.82
N SER A 641 20.75 -18.71 20.90
CA SER A 641 22.18 -18.87 21.15
C SER A 641 22.87 -17.51 21.28
N ILE A 642 23.86 -17.41 22.15
CA ILE A 642 24.63 -16.18 22.33
C ILE A 642 25.52 -15.95 21.11
N PRO A 643 25.42 -14.80 20.40
CA PRO A 643 26.34 -14.46 19.34
C PRO A 643 27.77 -14.25 19.85
N GLU A 644 28.78 -14.51 19.01
CA GLU A 644 30.21 -14.34 19.36
C GLU A 644 30.56 -12.91 19.81
N ASN A 645 29.79 -11.91 19.32
CA ASN A 645 30.00 -10.51 19.64
C ASN A 645 29.17 -10.01 20.85
N VAL A 646 28.75 -10.92 21.73
CA VAL A 646 28.07 -10.62 22.99
C VAL A 646 28.84 -11.25 24.16
N VAL A 647 29.09 -10.45 25.20
CA VAL A 647 29.57 -10.94 26.48
C VAL A 647 28.43 -11.03 27.47
N GLN A 648 28.30 -12.17 28.12
CA GLN A 648 27.35 -12.40 29.21
C GLN A 648 28.08 -12.44 30.57
N SER A 649 27.52 -11.78 31.56
CA SER A 649 27.91 -11.88 32.96
C SER A 649 26.70 -12.24 33.80
N GLY A 650 26.83 -13.24 34.64
CA GLY A 650 25.72 -13.76 35.45
C GLY A 650 24.78 -14.68 34.69
N SER A 651 23.64 -15.03 35.28
CA SER A 651 22.68 -15.97 34.75
C SER A 651 21.23 -15.56 35.02
N GLY A 652 20.28 -16.18 34.31
CA GLY A 652 18.83 -15.95 34.46
C GLY A 652 18.44 -14.51 34.11
N LEU A 653 17.38 -14.02 34.70
CA LEU A 653 16.83 -12.68 34.38
C LEU A 653 17.72 -11.52 34.87
N SER A 654 18.65 -11.76 35.75
CA SER A 654 19.64 -10.78 36.23
C SER A 654 20.92 -10.79 35.40
N ALA A 655 21.03 -11.70 34.40
CA ALA A 655 22.19 -11.73 33.53
C ALA A 655 22.36 -10.39 32.81
N GLN A 656 23.62 -10.00 32.66
CA GLN A 656 24.04 -8.77 32.01
C GLN A 656 24.66 -9.11 30.65
N TYR A 657 24.33 -8.34 29.66
CA TYR A 657 24.77 -8.56 28.29
C TYR A 657 25.37 -7.27 27.71
N TYR A 658 26.52 -7.39 27.07
CA TYR A 658 27.26 -6.28 26.48
C TYR A 658 27.69 -6.64 25.06
N PRO A 659 27.51 -5.72 24.08
CA PRO A 659 28.05 -5.93 22.74
C PRO A 659 29.59 -5.72 22.77
N THR A 660 30.33 -6.60 22.14
CA THR A 660 31.79 -6.44 21.96
C THR A 660 32.14 -5.58 20.75
N VAL A 661 31.18 -5.32 19.88
CA VAL A 661 31.32 -4.52 18.67
C VAL A 661 30.14 -3.57 18.55
N THR A 662 30.38 -2.40 17.96
CA THR A 662 29.33 -1.45 17.61
C THR A 662 29.38 -1.16 16.12
N TYR A 663 28.25 -0.84 15.54
CA TYR A 663 28.19 -0.33 14.18
C TYR A 663 28.91 1.02 14.13
N LYS A 664 30.06 1.08 13.43
CA LYS A 664 30.76 2.32 13.20
C LYS A 664 30.07 3.04 12.05
N GLU A 665 29.59 4.25 12.28
CA GLU A 665 29.14 5.08 11.19
C GLU A 665 30.31 5.34 10.24
N PRO A 666 30.18 5.07 8.92
CA PRO A 666 31.21 5.42 7.96
C PRO A 666 31.46 6.94 8.04
N ASP A 667 32.71 7.33 8.10
CA ASP A 667 33.11 8.73 8.00
C ASP A 667 32.50 9.32 6.73
N TYR A 668 31.83 10.47 6.86
CA TYR A 668 31.14 11.10 5.74
C TYR A 668 32.05 11.45 4.55
N SER A 669 33.37 11.55 4.77
CA SER A 669 34.36 11.74 3.72
C SER A 669 34.52 10.50 2.79
N LEU A 670 34.09 9.32 3.23
CA LEU A 670 34.05 8.07 2.42
C LEU A 670 32.63 7.77 1.87
N LYS A 671 31.69 8.70 2.03
CA LYS A 671 30.27 8.56 1.77
C LYS A 671 29.95 8.22 0.31
N SER A 672 30.73 8.67 -0.65
CA SER A 672 30.46 8.47 -2.07
C SER A 672 30.64 7.01 -2.53
N LEU A 673 31.45 6.23 -1.83
CA LEU A 673 31.70 4.82 -2.19
C LEU A 673 30.69 3.83 -1.57
N TYR A 674 30.11 4.18 -0.41
CA TYR A 674 29.20 3.29 0.31
C TYR A 674 27.71 3.50 -0.02
N LEU A 675 27.34 4.69 -0.45
CA LEU A 675 25.95 5.00 -0.81
C LEU A 675 25.59 4.71 -2.27
N SER A 676 26.57 4.39 -3.12
CA SER A 676 26.32 4.05 -4.52
C SER A 676 25.84 2.61 -4.73
N ASN A 677 25.97 1.73 -3.74
CA ASN A 677 25.50 0.34 -3.80
C ASN A 677 24.46 0.10 -2.72
N ASN A 678 23.18 0.26 -3.09
CA ASN A 678 22.02 0.08 -2.20
C ASN A 678 21.71 -1.37 -1.83
N GLU A 679 22.59 -2.32 -2.12
CA GLU A 679 22.37 -3.75 -1.89
C GLU A 679 23.46 -4.30 -0.97
N HIS A 680 23.29 -4.09 0.33
CA HIS A 680 24.15 -4.75 1.30
C HIS A 680 23.36 -5.83 2.04
N THR A 681 23.59 -7.07 1.66
CA THR A 681 23.21 -8.26 2.43
C THR A 681 24.07 -8.34 3.71
N PHE A 682 23.65 -9.16 4.68
CA PHE A 682 24.44 -9.43 5.89
C PHE A 682 25.90 -9.77 5.57
N ASP A 683 26.17 -10.61 4.57
CA ASP A 683 27.51 -10.98 4.13
C ASP A 683 28.32 -9.78 3.59
N SER A 684 27.65 -8.81 2.94
CA SER A 684 28.33 -7.59 2.49
C SER A 684 28.64 -6.62 3.63
N LEU A 685 27.84 -6.64 4.69
CA LEU A 685 28.07 -5.83 5.88
C LEU A 685 29.14 -6.44 6.82
N TYR A 686 29.23 -7.76 6.89
CA TYR A 686 30.07 -8.49 7.82
C TYR A 686 31.15 -9.37 7.17
N GLY A 687 30.94 -9.87 5.97
CA GLY A 687 31.93 -10.67 5.21
C GLY A 687 32.93 -9.82 4.47
N ASP A 688 32.63 -8.56 4.19
CA ASP A 688 33.60 -7.63 3.57
C ASP A 688 34.32 -6.84 4.66
N SER A 689 35.63 -6.99 4.74
CA SER A 689 36.57 -6.31 5.66
C SER A 689 36.49 -4.76 5.67
N LYS A 690 35.58 -4.19 4.91
CA LYS A 690 35.34 -2.74 4.81
C LYS A 690 34.47 -2.15 5.93
N LEU A 691 33.69 -2.96 6.64
CA LEU A 691 33.00 -2.53 7.84
C LEU A 691 33.93 -2.59 9.05
N LYS A 692 34.46 -1.45 9.44
CA LYS A 692 35.23 -1.33 10.67
C LYS A 692 34.28 -1.36 11.87
N LEU A 693 34.02 -2.51 12.41
CA LEU A 693 33.39 -2.64 13.72
C LEU A 693 34.36 -2.09 14.78
N LYS A 694 33.85 -1.22 15.65
CA LYS A 694 34.65 -0.75 16.78
C LYS A 694 34.68 -1.85 17.84
N PRO A 695 35.84 -2.28 18.30
CA PRO A 695 35.90 -3.15 19.48
C PRO A 695 35.20 -2.52 20.64
N TYR A 696 34.60 -3.34 21.48
CA TYR A 696 34.02 -2.94 22.75
C TYR A 696 35.00 -2.07 23.54
N ASP A 697 34.60 -0.85 23.85
CA ASP A 697 35.42 0.06 24.62
C ASP A 697 35.08 -0.08 26.10
N LYS A 698 35.84 -0.94 26.79
CA LYS A 698 35.73 -1.15 28.22
C LYS A 698 35.86 0.16 28.99
N THR A 699 36.71 1.08 28.55
CA THR A 699 36.93 2.38 29.18
C THR A 699 35.66 3.21 29.21
N ARG A 700 34.87 3.12 28.13
CA ARG A 700 33.60 3.84 28.00
C ARG A 700 32.52 3.28 28.92
N VAL A 701 32.47 1.96 29.13
CA VAL A 701 31.56 1.32 30.09
C VAL A 701 31.98 1.65 31.48
N ASP A 702 33.30 1.56 31.79
CA ASP A 702 33.82 1.92 33.09
C ASP A 702 33.58 3.39 33.43
N THR A 703 33.67 4.30 32.42
CA THR A 703 33.32 5.70 32.58
C THR A 703 31.83 5.90 32.88
N LYS A 704 30.94 5.21 32.15
CA LYS A 704 29.50 5.22 32.42
C LYS A 704 29.12 4.62 33.75
N MET A 705 29.82 3.56 34.18
CA MET A 705 29.65 2.99 35.52
C MET A 705 30.14 3.94 36.60
N LYS A 706 31.19 4.72 36.36
CA LYS A 706 31.66 5.76 37.26
C LYS A 706 30.63 6.89 37.40
N GLU A 707 30.10 7.40 36.28
CA GLU A 707 29.02 8.39 36.24
C GLU A 707 27.79 7.88 37.03
N TYR A 708 27.44 6.58 36.86
CA TYR A 708 26.36 5.97 37.62
C TYR A 708 26.66 5.91 39.13
N ASN A 709 27.85 5.50 39.51
CA ASN A 709 28.22 5.41 40.92
C ASN A 709 28.27 6.82 41.59
N GLU A 710 28.67 7.85 40.81
CA GLU A 710 28.59 9.24 41.23
C GLU A 710 27.13 9.70 41.42
N ALA A 711 26.23 9.31 40.49
CA ALA A 711 24.79 9.59 40.65
C ALA A 711 24.13 8.83 41.79
N VAL A 712 24.60 7.60 42.11
CA VAL A 712 24.15 6.86 43.33
C VAL A 712 24.65 7.56 44.58
N LYS A 713 25.91 8.00 44.61
CA LYS A 713 26.48 8.76 45.68
C LYS A 713 25.74 10.08 45.94
N TRP A 714 25.38 10.79 44.86
CA TRP A 714 24.54 11.97 44.95
C TRP A 714 23.20 11.69 45.63
N LYS A 715 22.55 10.54 45.37
CA LYS A 715 21.31 10.13 46.03
C LYS A 715 21.49 9.90 47.53
N GLU A 716 22.65 9.41 47.95
CA GLU A 716 22.98 9.22 49.35
C GLU A 716 23.26 10.56 50.07
N GLU A 717 23.72 11.58 49.31
CA GLU A 717 24.02 12.91 49.78
C GLU A 717 22.82 13.88 49.82
N LEU A 718 21.65 13.46 49.27
CA LEU A 718 20.41 14.25 49.35
C LEU A 718 20.03 14.53 50.83
N SER A 719 19.47 15.72 51.08
CA SER A 719 18.87 16.05 52.36
C SER A 719 17.75 15.05 52.74
N ASP A 720 17.44 14.90 54.01
CA ASP A 720 16.37 13.98 54.45
C ASP A 720 15.00 14.39 53.88
N GLU A 721 14.80 15.65 53.57
CA GLU A 721 13.58 16.20 52.98
C GLU A 721 13.50 15.82 51.48
N ASP A 722 14.60 15.96 50.75
CA ASP A 722 14.72 15.58 49.35
C ASP A 722 14.66 14.05 49.21
N LYS A 723 15.25 13.26 50.11
CA LYS A 723 15.09 11.80 50.15
C LYS A 723 13.64 11.39 50.34
N LYS A 724 12.88 12.12 51.15
CA LYS A 724 11.48 11.86 51.40
C LYS A 724 10.65 12.11 50.16
N VAL A 725 10.88 13.23 49.44
CA VAL A 725 10.26 13.57 48.18
C VAL A 725 10.64 12.54 47.09
N TYR A 726 11.92 12.23 46.99
CA TYR A 726 12.42 11.22 46.05
C TYR A 726 11.81 9.84 46.29
N ASN A 727 11.74 9.38 47.57
CA ASN A 727 11.14 8.09 47.92
C ASN A 727 9.61 8.10 47.69
N GLN A 728 8.92 9.20 47.93
CA GLN A 728 7.50 9.33 47.62
C GLN A 728 7.26 9.26 46.10
N MET A 729 8.12 9.88 45.28
CA MET A 729 8.06 9.79 43.80
C MET A 729 8.30 8.37 43.28
N ILE A 730 9.21 7.60 43.92
CA ILE A 730 9.53 6.21 43.52
C ILE A 730 8.46 5.22 43.96
N THR A 731 7.84 5.42 45.10
CA THR A 731 6.90 4.44 45.71
C THR A 731 5.45 4.62 45.23
N GLY A 732 5.16 5.59 44.35
CA GLY A 732 3.80 5.78 43.81
C GLY A 732 2.78 6.28 44.83
N GLY A 733 3.24 6.78 46.00
CA GLY A 733 2.38 7.18 47.11
C GLY A 733 1.83 8.60 47.04
N VAL A 734 1.67 9.20 45.85
CA VAL A 734 1.04 10.51 45.71
C VAL A 734 -0.19 10.39 44.84
N GLY A 735 -1.32 10.42 45.45
CA GLY A 735 -2.59 10.69 44.81
C GLY A 735 -2.52 12.03 44.07
N SER A 736 -3.22 12.11 42.93
CA SER A 736 -3.35 13.23 42.01
C SER A 736 -3.32 14.61 42.68
N SER A 737 -2.16 15.23 42.82
CA SER A 737 -2.03 16.65 43.00
C SER A 737 -0.84 17.13 42.18
N ASN A 738 -1.08 18.21 41.42
CA ASN A 738 -0.10 18.96 40.64
C ASN A 738 1.09 19.42 41.51
N THR A 739 1.98 18.54 41.85
CA THR A 739 3.23 18.88 42.49
C THR A 739 4.26 19.13 41.40
N VAL A 740 4.47 20.38 41.11
CA VAL A 740 5.64 20.86 40.37
C VAL A 740 6.87 20.37 41.17
N ILE A 741 7.70 19.54 40.51
CA ILE A 741 9.01 19.18 41.06
C ILE A 741 9.81 20.47 41.09
N PRO A 742 10.39 20.86 42.26
CA PRO A 742 11.27 22.03 42.30
C PRO A 742 12.43 21.85 41.31
N ASP A 743 12.74 22.87 40.53
CA ASP A 743 13.83 22.88 39.55
C ASP A 743 15.20 22.46 40.12
N ASP A 744 15.39 22.51 41.41
CA ASP A 744 16.62 22.23 42.16
C ASP A 744 16.92 20.71 42.31
N VAL A 745 15.96 19.83 41.99
CA VAL A 745 16.16 18.37 42.00
C VAL A 745 16.77 17.86 40.68
N TYR A 746 16.88 18.71 39.72
CA TYR A 746 17.59 18.41 38.48
C TYR A 746 19.09 18.63 38.65
N VAL A 747 19.83 17.56 38.89
CA VAL A 747 21.27 17.63 38.66
C VAL A 747 21.51 17.88 37.20
N ASN A 748 21.94 19.09 36.93
CA ASN A 748 22.40 19.49 35.61
C ASN A 748 23.66 18.67 35.27
N THR A 749 23.51 17.50 34.68
CA THR A 749 24.62 16.74 34.09
C THR A 749 25.02 17.30 32.71
N THR A 750 24.80 18.57 32.47
CA THR A 750 25.51 19.29 31.44
C THR A 750 26.92 19.58 31.89
N THR A 751 27.75 18.52 31.95
CA THR A 751 29.18 18.74 31.73
C THR A 751 29.29 19.18 30.28
N SER A 752 29.59 20.46 30.12
CA SER A 752 30.06 21.13 28.93
C SER A 752 30.90 20.17 28.07
N THR A 753 30.36 19.68 26.96
CA THR A 753 31.17 19.29 25.83
C THR A 753 31.33 20.50 24.93
N GLU A 754 32.11 21.47 25.40
CA GLU A 754 32.88 22.28 24.47
C GLU A 754 34.06 21.45 23.97
N ASN A 755 34.19 21.41 22.66
CA ASN A 755 35.36 21.02 21.86
C ASN A 755 35.61 19.52 21.66
N ARG A 756 35.08 18.92 20.61
CA ARG A 756 35.77 18.58 19.33
C ARG A 756 34.86 17.73 18.43
#